data_571f2919b75a3a478fc229301b96c320
#
_entry.id   571f2919b75a3a478fc229301b96c320
#
_cell.length_a   1.000
_cell.length_b   1.000
_cell.length_c   1.000
_cell.angle_alpha   90.00
_cell.angle_beta   90.00
_cell.angle_gamma   90.00
#
_symmetry.space_group_name_H-M   'P 1'
#
loop_
_entity.id
_entity.type
_entity.pdbx_description
1 polymer ?
#
loop_
_entity_poly.entity_id
_entity_poly.type
_entity_poly.pdbx_seq_one_letter_code
_entity_poly.pdbx_strand_id
1 'polypeptide(L)'
;MATTQTEIKVTPEIAAEHGVTRDEYARIQKILGRDPNITELGIFSVMWSEHCSYKSSKVHLKRLPTKGKLVVQGPGENAGVVDIGDGLVAAFKIESHNHPSYVEPFQGATTGVGGILRDIFTMGARPIAVLDSLRFGEIAPAEASAKAGHSPLASESDVAANRRILDGVIRGIAHYGNCFGVPTVGGEVAFEPCYSQNPLVNALALGVARKEDIFLAKAKGLGNPVIYVGAKTGRDGIHGASLLASAEFTEESQQKRPNVQVGDPFTEKLLLEACLEAMKTGAIVAIQDMGAAGLTCSTCEMASRGGTGIEIDLAKVPQRETGMTPYEIMLSESQERMLLVAEKGREHEVLDVFKKWGLDSTVVGEVTAGGLLVVKDHGNVVAQIPAHPLAEEGPVYNRPMAHPASRAESDKDWFPFAPEKTDLTANFKKLLASPAIASKRWITEQYDTSVRTNTLAGPGASDAALVRIKESEKNGVTRALALSTDGNGRWCFLNPKVGAMHAVAEAARNVAASGARPIAATNCLNFGSPEKPEVMWQFSQTIDGLEEACTALATPITGGNVSFYNETLGKSIYPTPVIGILGILDDASKVLKIAFRSEGDIIILLNGANSSGAGQHITAPSARRREFSSSEYSKTIAGIVAGEPPSIELGAEKWLIDCLVALAAAFTIESAHDLSDGGAAVAIAESCFAAFGNQQNDCHPERSPRSEGPAFSSLGATITIPESASAEYALFGESGARAIVSVSPTKLAALRATARQYGVGAHEIGKVTRDNSLRIEYKGHTVVQSDVPALNDIWANSLQRTLKVQ
;
A
#
# COMPACT_ATOMS: atom_id res chain seq x y z
N MET A 1 -36.98 0.18 36.88
CA MET A 1 -37.96 -0.71 36.22
C MET A 1 -37.21 -1.33 35.07
N ALA A 2 -36.93 -2.64 35.12
CA ALA A 2 -36.34 -3.35 34.01
C ALA A 2 -37.33 -3.41 32.86
N THR A 3 -37.10 -2.67 31.82
CA THR A 3 -37.79 -2.86 30.55
C THR A 3 -37.43 -4.24 30.04
N THR A 4 -38.31 -5.19 30.11
CA THR A 4 -38.25 -6.48 29.41
C THR A 4 -38.19 -6.12 27.93
N GLN A 5 -36.97 -6.06 27.38
CA GLN A 5 -36.77 -6.09 25.94
C GLN A 5 -37.35 -7.43 25.44
N THR A 6 -38.40 -7.33 24.62
CA THR A 6 -38.98 -8.49 23.94
C THR A 6 -37.83 -9.17 23.20
N GLU A 7 -37.51 -10.41 23.55
CA GLU A 7 -36.45 -11.17 22.91
C GLU A 7 -36.76 -11.33 21.42
N ILE A 8 -35.98 -10.70 20.55
CA ILE A 8 -36.18 -10.73 19.10
C ILE A 8 -35.88 -12.16 18.65
N LYS A 9 -36.92 -12.89 18.23
CA LYS A 9 -36.70 -14.22 17.62
C LYS A 9 -36.10 -14.04 16.24
N VAL A 10 -34.88 -14.54 16.07
CA VAL A 10 -34.19 -14.51 14.78
C VAL A 10 -34.87 -15.42 13.78
N THR A 11 -35.17 -14.89 12.60
CA THR A 11 -35.73 -15.61 11.45
C THR A 11 -34.76 -15.55 10.27
N PRO A 12 -34.94 -16.39 9.22
CA PRO A 12 -34.12 -16.30 8.01
C PRO A 12 -34.16 -14.91 7.32
N GLU A 13 -35.27 -14.19 7.44
CA GLU A 13 -35.43 -12.83 6.91
C GLU A 13 -34.56 -11.85 7.69
N ILE A 14 -34.60 -11.89 9.02
CA ILE A 14 -33.71 -11.08 9.89
C ILE A 14 -32.25 -11.44 9.63
N ALA A 15 -31.93 -12.70 9.42
CA ALA A 15 -30.57 -13.11 9.07
C ALA A 15 -30.12 -12.51 7.72
N ALA A 16 -31.01 -12.44 6.73
CA ALA A 16 -30.72 -11.82 5.44
C ALA A 16 -30.50 -10.31 5.56
N GLU A 17 -31.26 -9.60 6.43
CA GLU A 17 -31.02 -8.18 6.74
C GLU A 17 -29.64 -7.92 7.36
N HIS A 18 -29.07 -8.92 8.03
CA HIS A 18 -27.70 -8.91 8.57
C HIS A 18 -26.64 -9.40 7.58
N GLY A 19 -26.98 -9.59 6.29
CA GLY A 19 -26.05 -10.05 5.27
C GLY A 19 -25.68 -11.55 5.36
N VAL A 20 -26.45 -12.34 6.13
CA VAL A 20 -26.26 -13.77 6.28
C VAL A 20 -27.17 -14.51 5.30
N THR A 21 -26.60 -15.31 4.39
CA THR A 21 -27.37 -16.10 3.41
C THR A 21 -28.13 -17.24 4.10
N ARG A 22 -29.11 -17.83 3.42
CA ARG A 22 -29.86 -18.97 3.96
C ARG A 22 -28.98 -20.17 4.29
N ASP A 23 -27.98 -20.43 3.47
CA ASP A 23 -27.05 -21.55 3.68
C ASP A 23 -26.12 -21.26 4.87
N GLU A 24 -25.66 -20.02 5.00
CA GLU A 24 -24.87 -19.57 6.16
C GLU A 24 -25.71 -19.66 7.44
N TYR A 25 -26.98 -19.23 7.40
CA TYR A 25 -27.90 -19.35 8.55
C TYR A 25 -28.10 -20.79 8.99
N ALA A 26 -28.37 -21.71 8.04
CA ALA A 26 -28.49 -23.14 8.34
C ALA A 26 -27.19 -23.73 8.96
N ARG A 27 -26.03 -23.23 8.52
CA ARG A 27 -24.74 -23.61 9.09
C ARG A 27 -24.57 -23.09 10.51
N ILE A 28 -24.99 -21.84 10.79
CA ILE A 28 -24.99 -21.25 12.14
C ILE A 28 -25.85 -22.09 13.08
N GLN A 29 -27.08 -22.43 12.68
CA GLN A 29 -27.95 -23.31 13.46
C GLN A 29 -27.30 -24.67 13.78
N LYS A 30 -26.60 -25.26 12.80
CA LYS A 30 -25.88 -26.53 12.99
C LYS A 30 -24.72 -26.38 13.99
N ILE A 31 -23.95 -25.28 13.93
CA ILE A 31 -22.82 -25.02 14.85
C ILE A 31 -23.33 -24.82 16.28
N LEU A 32 -24.41 -24.06 16.43
CA LEU A 32 -24.98 -23.75 17.74
C LEU A 32 -25.87 -24.89 18.30
N GLY A 33 -26.39 -25.79 17.44
CA GLY A 33 -27.40 -26.80 17.80
C GLY A 33 -28.78 -26.21 18.11
N ARG A 34 -29.00 -24.90 17.80
CA ARG A 34 -30.23 -24.14 18.06
C ARG A 34 -30.26 -22.90 17.17
N ASP A 35 -31.37 -22.17 17.18
CA ASP A 35 -31.44 -20.85 16.59
C ASP A 35 -30.50 -19.87 17.33
N PRO A 36 -29.77 -18.99 16.61
CA PRO A 36 -29.02 -17.93 17.24
C PRO A 36 -29.95 -16.88 17.85
N ASN A 37 -29.54 -16.22 18.93
CA ASN A 37 -30.13 -14.96 19.35
C ASN A 37 -29.57 -13.79 18.53
N ILE A 38 -30.10 -12.58 18.73
CA ILE A 38 -29.70 -11.41 17.91
C ILE A 38 -28.23 -11.03 18.09
N THR A 39 -27.67 -11.16 19.28
CA THR A 39 -26.25 -10.88 19.55
C THR A 39 -25.36 -11.92 18.86
N GLU A 40 -25.70 -13.18 18.92
CA GLU A 40 -24.98 -14.26 18.22
C GLU A 40 -25.06 -14.08 16.70
N LEU A 41 -26.26 -13.74 16.17
CA LEU A 41 -26.41 -13.45 14.75
C LEU A 41 -25.49 -12.31 14.32
N GLY A 42 -25.46 -11.21 15.09
CA GLY A 42 -24.56 -10.10 14.82
C GLY A 42 -23.07 -10.50 14.81
N ILE A 43 -22.65 -11.30 15.79
CA ILE A 43 -21.28 -11.83 15.87
C ILE A 43 -20.94 -12.68 14.62
N PHE A 44 -21.81 -13.60 14.20
CA PHE A 44 -21.60 -14.36 12.98
C PHE A 44 -21.60 -13.49 11.72
N SER A 45 -22.52 -12.53 11.63
CA SER A 45 -22.65 -11.60 10.51
C SER A 45 -21.34 -10.86 10.21
N VAL A 46 -20.71 -10.30 11.23
CA VAL A 46 -19.44 -9.55 11.05
C VAL A 46 -18.26 -10.50 10.79
N MET A 47 -18.15 -11.61 11.52
CA MET A 47 -17.06 -12.58 11.35
C MET A 47 -17.11 -13.31 10.00
N TRP A 48 -18.31 -13.53 9.47
CA TRP A 48 -18.51 -14.21 8.18
C TRP A 48 -18.78 -13.23 7.03
N SER A 49 -18.58 -11.91 7.26
CA SER A 49 -18.56 -10.94 6.17
C SER A 49 -17.44 -11.24 5.18
N GLU A 50 -17.52 -10.73 3.95
CA GLU A 50 -16.43 -10.88 2.97
C GLU A 50 -15.12 -10.31 3.49
N HIS A 51 -15.20 -9.18 4.19
CA HIS A 51 -14.04 -8.48 4.73
C HIS A 51 -13.28 -9.31 5.79
N CYS A 52 -13.98 -9.92 6.76
CA CYS A 52 -13.32 -10.67 7.84
C CYS A 52 -12.97 -12.12 7.45
N SER A 53 -13.84 -12.81 6.68
CA SER A 53 -13.67 -14.23 6.38
C SER A 53 -12.94 -14.55 5.09
N TYR A 54 -12.78 -13.54 4.20
CA TYR A 54 -12.20 -13.74 2.86
C TYR A 54 -12.91 -14.85 2.06
N LYS A 55 -14.24 -14.99 2.26
CA LYS A 55 -15.02 -16.14 1.78
C LYS A 55 -14.96 -16.36 0.27
N SER A 56 -14.80 -15.30 -0.53
CA SER A 56 -14.68 -15.41 -1.99
C SER A 56 -13.24 -15.49 -2.49
N SER A 57 -12.24 -15.02 -1.71
CA SER A 57 -10.83 -14.96 -2.13
C SER A 57 -9.94 -16.07 -1.56
N LYS A 58 -10.30 -16.65 -0.41
CA LYS A 58 -9.47 -17.63 0.34
C LYS A 58 -8.96 -18.81 -0.52
N VAL A 59 -9.76 -19.28 -1.49
CA VAL A 59 -9.37 -20.35 -2.42
C VAL A 59 -8.18 -19.91 -3.29
N HIS A 60 -8.19 -18.67 -3.76
CA HIS A 60 -7.17 -18.13 -4.65
C HIS A 60 -5.91 -17.74 -3.88
N LEU A 61 -6.04 -17.11 -2.70
CA LEU A 61 -4.92 -16.65 -1.88
C LEU A 61 -3.95 -17.78 -1.49
N LYS A 62 -4.43 -19.03 -1.40
CA LYS A 62 -3.60 -20.20 -1.10
C LYS A 62 -2.50 -20.48 -2.13
N ARG A 63 -2.59 -19.89 -3.34
CA ARG A 63 -1.57 -20.03 -4.40
C ARG A 63 -0.36 -19.12 -4.18
N LEU A 64 -0.50 -18.06 -3.39
CA LEU A 64 0.55 -17.09 -3.17
C LEU A 64 1.76 -17.71 -2.45
N PRO A 65 3.00 -17.39 -2.86
CA PRO A 65 4.21 -17.88 -2.22
C PRO A 65 4.43 -17.16 -0.88
N THR A 66 4.20 -17.86 0.24
CA THR A 66 4.28 -17.28 1.59
C THR A 66 5.50 -17.74 2.40
N LYS A 67 6.30 -18.65 1.84
CA LYS A 67 7.46 -19.23 2.53
C LYS A 67 8.76 -18.68 1.96
N GLY A 68 9.68 -18.31 2.85
CA GLY A 68 11.01 -17.83 2.48
C GLY A 68 12.00 -17.97 3.62
N LYS A 69 13.30 -17.95 3.30
CA LYS A 69 14.39 -18.13 4.28
C LYS A 69 14.34 -17.10 5.41
N LEU A 70 13.91 -15.88 5.10
CA LEU A 70 13.87 -14.76 6.05
C LEU A 70 12.50 -14.60 6.73
N VAL A 71 11.46 -15.33 6.30
CA VAL A 71 10.13 -15.23 6.88
C VAL A 71 10.13 -15.88 8.26
N VAL A 72 9.82 -15.09 9.28
CA VAL A 72 9.64 -15.52 10.68
C VAL A 72 8.18 -15.81 10.96
N GLN A 73 7.29 -14.91 10.52
CA GLN A 73 5.84 -15.05 10.60
C GLN A 73 5.24 -14.71 9.22
N GLY A 74 4.55 -15.65 8.63
CA GLY A 74 3.74 -15.47 7.42
C GLY A 74 2.33 -15.03 7.74
N PRO A 75 1.39 -15.14 6.75
CA PRO A 75 -0.02 -14.76 6.94
C PRO A 75 -0.69 -15.53 8.09
N GLY A 76 -1.64 -14.90 8.79
CA GLY A 76 -2.43 -15.50 9.86
C GLY A 76 -2.28 -14.85 11.24
N GLU A 77 -1.40 -13.87 11.36
CA GLU A 77 -1.30 -12.95 12.49
C GLU A 77 -1.51 -11.50 11.98
N ASN A 78 -1.45 -10.50 12.87
CA ASN A 78 -1.75 -9.11 12.52
C ASN A 78 -0.83 -8.54 11.44
N ALA A 79 0.46 -8.90 11.46
CA ALA A 79 1.41 -8.53 10.41
C ALA A 79 2.39 -9.66 10.10
N GLY A 80 2.95 -9.64 8.88
CA GLY A 80 4.07 -10.49 8.51
C GLY A 80 5.36 -10.02 9.16
N VAL A 81 6.25 -10.98 9.51
CA VAL A 81 7.52 -10.69 10.17
C VAL A 81 8.66 -11.34 9.42
N VAL A 82 9.72 -10.58 9.14
CA VAL A 82 10.92 -11.05 8.44
C VAL A 82 12.18 -10.78 9.24
N ASP A 83 13.12 -11.70 9.19
CA ASP A 83 14.44 -11.58 9.83
C ASP A 83 15.31 -10.58 9.03
N ILE A 84 15.78 -9.55 9.70
CA ILE A 84 16.64 -8.52 9.11
C ILE A 84 18.08 -8.59 9.66
N GLY A 85 18.42 -9.67 10.38
CA GLY A 85 19.73 -9.96 10.93
C GLY A 85 20.00 -9.35 12.31
N ASP A 86 21.07 -9.79 12.95
CA ASP A 86 21.51 -9.38 14.30
C ASP A 86 20.43 -9.53 15.40
N GLY A 87 19.53 -10.52 15.26
CA GLY A 87 18.42 -10.75 16.19
C GLY A 87 17.27 -9.73 16.03
N LEU A 88 17.31 -8.90 14.99
CA LEU A 88 16.25 -7.95 14.68
C LEU A 88 15.30 -8.50 13.62
N VAL A 89 14.06 -8.09 13.69
CA VAL A 89 13.01 -8.42 12.75
C VAL A 89 12.24 -7.17 12.33
N ALA A 90 11.70 -7.20 11.11
CA ALA A 90 10.79 -6.19 10.59
C ALA A 90 9.38 -6.79 10.51
N ALA A 91 8.41 -6.13 11.11
CA ALA A 91 6.98 -6.40 10.94
C ALA A 91 6.40 -5.38 9.97
N PHE A 92 5.70 -5.82 8.93
CA PHE A 92 5.09 -4.91 7.96
C PHE A 92 3.84 -5.50 7.33
N LYS A 93 2.90 -4.62 6.97
CA LYS A 93 1.64 -4.98 6.32
C LYS A 93 1.09 -3.76 5.58
N ILE A 94 0.33 -4.01 4.51
CA ILE A 94 -0.50 -3.02 3.83
C ILE A 94 -1.97 -3.40 3.96
N GLU A 95 -2.84 -2.41 4.15
CA GLU A 95 -4.27 -2.61 4.26
C GLU A 95 -5.06 -1.48 3.59
N SER A 96 -6.30 -1.80 3.14
CA SER A 96 -7.20 -0.85 2.50
C SER A 96 -8.20 -0.26 3.49
N HIS A 97 -8.50 1.04 3.30
CA HIS A 97 -9.59 1.72 4.02
C HIS A 97 -10.43 2.55 3.04
N ASN A 98 -10.82 1.95 1.90
CA ASN A 98 -11.45 2.60 0.76
C ASN A 98 -12.85 3.13 1.07
N HIS A 99 -13.77 2.25 1.51
CA HIS A 99 -15.18 2.56 1.72
C HIS A 99 -15.40 3.65 2.77
N PRO A 100 -14.78 3.58 3.96
CA PRO A 100 -14.88 4.67 4.94
C PRO A 100 -14.33 5.99 4.41
N SER A 101 -13.25 5.96 3.62
CA SER A 101 -12.63 7.16 3.03
C SER A 101 -13.46 7.80 1.92
N TYR A 102 -14.35 7.06 1.27
CA TYR A 102 -15.34 7.64 0.37
C TYR A 102 -16.45 8.39 1.14
N VAL A 103 -16.97 7.77 2.19
CA VAL A 103 -18.09 8.31 3.00
C VAL A 103 -17.63 9.55 3.77
N GLU A 104 -16.53 9.44 4.51
CA GLU A 104 -15.95 10.52 5.31
C GLU A 104 -14.42 10.53 5.10
N PRO A 105 -13.92 11.25 4.08
CA PRO A 105 -12.54 11.14 3.63
C PRO A 105 -11.48 11.37 4.71
N PHE A 106 -11.69 12.35 5.58
CA PHE A 106 -10.76 12.64 6.66
C PHE A 106 -10.73 11.50 7.69
N GLN A 107 -11.88 11.14 8.26
CA GLN A 107 -11.95 10.11 9.30
C GLN A 107 -11.62 8.72 8.77
N GLY A 108 -12.09 8.39 7.55
CA GLY A 108 -11.77 7.12 6.91
C GLY A 108 -10.27 6.94 6.69
N ALA A 109 -9.57 7.96 6.21
CA ALA A 109 -8.12 7.90 6.03
C ALA A 109 -7.36 7.91 7.37
N THR A 110 -7.83 8.69 8.34
CA THR A 110 -7.30 8.73 9.71
C THR A 110 -7.31 7.34 10.34
N THR A 111 -8.45 6.66 10.31
CA THR A 111 -8.60 5.32 10.90
C THR A 111 -7.90 4.23 10.10
N GLY A 112 -7.70 4.41 8.79
CA GLY A 112 -6.89 3.53 7.97
C GLY A 112 -5.42 3.50 8.40
N VAL A 113 -4.84 4.68 8.69
CA VAL A 113 -3.46 4.77 9.22
C VAL A 113 -3.39 4.21 10.65
N GLY A 114 -4.37 4.52 11.50
CA GLY A 114 -4.43 4.00 12.86
C GLY A 114 -4.49 2.47 12.90
N GLY A 115 -5.39 1.88 12.11
CA GLY A 115 -5.54 0.42 12.04
C GLY A 115 -4.26 -0.30 11.67
N ILE A 116 -3.58 0.17 10.61
CA ILE A 116 -2.33 -0.49 10.18
C ILE A 116 -1.18 -0.31 11.20
N LEU A 117 -1.14 0.81 11.92
CA LEU A 117 -0.15 1.02 12.98
C LEU A 117 -0.39 0.09 14.16
N ARG A 118 -1.67 -0.15 14.55
CA ARG A 118 -2.04 -1.10 15.59
C ARG A 118 -1.59 -2.51 15.26
N ASP A 119 -1.80 -2.97 14.03
CA ASP A 119 -1.33 -4.27 13.56
C ASP A 119 0.18 -4.47 13.83
N ILE A 120 0.98 -3.42 13.58
CA ILE A 120 2.42 -3.49 13.77
C ILE A 120 2.82 -3.58 15.24
N PHE A 121 2.28 -2.71 16.11
CA PHE A 121 2.70 -2.75 17.50
C PHE A 121 2.03 -3.86 18.31
N THR A 122 0.92 -4.42 17.85
CA THR A 122 0.36 -5.67 18.36
C THR A 122 1.36 -6.83 18.25
N MET A 123 2.18 -6.84 17.21
CA MET A 123 3.27 -7.81 17.06
C MET A 123 4.49 -7.55 17.97
N GLY A 124 4.46 -6.53 18.84
CA GLY A 124 5.60 -6.10 19.65
C GLY A 124 6.60 -5.22 18.89
N ALA A 125 6.36 -4.95 17.64
CA ALA A 125 7.24 -4.13 16.80
C ALA A 125 6.89 -2.64 16.93
N ARG A 126 7.92 -1.80 17.12
CA ARG A 126 7.73 -0.35 17.13
C ARG A 126 7.59 0.18 15.72
N PRO A 127 6.48 0.85 15.36
CA PRO A 127 6.34 1.49 14.06
C PRO A 127 7.43 2.55 13.83
N ILE A 128 8.07 2.52 12.66
CA ILE A 128 9.15 3.43 12.27
C ILE A 128 8.92 4.12 10.94
N ALA A 129 7.99 3.64 10.12
CA ALA A 129 7.64 4.25 8.84
C ALA A 129 6.21 3.89 8.42
N VAL A 130 5.59 4.80 7.69
CA VAL A 130 4.32 4.60 6.98
C VAL A 130 4.52 5.00 5.51
N LEU A 131 3.87 4.28 4.60
CA LEU A 131 3.68 4.63 3.20
C LEU A 131 2.19 4.56 2.88
N ASP A 132 1.77 5.28 1.85
CA ASP A 132 0.41 5.18 1.33
C ASP A 132 0.41 4.85 -0.17
N SER A 133 -0.64 4.19 -0.64
CA SER A 133 -0.91 4.00 -2.06
C SER A 133 -2.34 4.44 -2.32
N LEU A 134 -2.46 5.56 -3.02
CA LEU A 134 -3.70 6.31 -3.17
C LEU A 134 -4.15 6.35 -4.63
N ARG A 135 -5.45 6.17 -4.85
CA ARG A 135 -6.07 6.28 -6.17
C ARG A 135 -7.30 7.17 -6.10
N PHE A 136 -7.36 8.13 -7.01
CA PHE A 136 -8.46 9.08 -7.08
C PHE A 136 -8.99 9.19 -8.50
N GLY A 137 -10.23 9.65 -8.65
CA GLY A 137 -10.75 10.11 -9.92
C GLY A 137 -10.04 11.36 -10.43
N GLU A 138 -10.36 11.76 -11.65
CA GLU A 138 -9.77 12.94 -12.27
C GLU A 138 -10.03 14.22 -11.46
N ILE A 139 -9.00 15.04 -11.28
CA ILE A 139 -9.02 16.28 -10.51
C ILE A 139 -8.93 17.55 -11.37
N ALA A 140 -8.80 17.38 -12.68
CA ALA A 140 -8.84 18.45 -13.66
C ALA A 140 -9.96 18.17 -14.67
N PRO A 141 -10.65 19.21 -15.17
CA PRO A 141 -11.56 19.04 -16.30
C PRO A 141 -10.76 18.54 -17.49
N ALA A 142 -11.28 17.56 -18.20
CA ALA A 142 -10.65 17.11 -19.43
C ALA A 142 -10.66 18.24 -20.46
N GLU A 143 -9.50 18.59 -20.99
CA GLU A 143 -9.43 19.49 -22.12
C GLU A 143 -10.21 18.90 -23.31
N ALA A 144 -10.95 19.77 -24.04
CA ALA A 144 -11.86 19.39 -25.12
C ALA A 144 -11.21 18.75 -26.37
N SER A 145 -10.06 18.09 -26.24
CA SER A 145 -9.35 17.40 -27.31
C SER A 145 -9.71 15.93 -27.47
N ALA A 146 -10.60 15.39 -26.63
CA ALA A 146 -11.04 14.00 -26.74
C ALA A 146 -11.92 13.82 -27.97
N LYS A 147 -11.32 13.48 -29.10
CA LYS A 147 -12.03 12.96 -30.26
C LYS A 147 -12.71 11.65 -29.90
N ALA A 148 -14.03 11.70 -29.97
CA ALA A 148 -15.00 10.61 -30.06
C ALA A 148 -14.57 9.18 -29.70
N GLY A 149 -15.12 8.64 -28.62
CA GLY A 149 -15.31 7.20 -28.46
C GLY A 149 -14.88 6.57 -27.14
N HIS A 150 -14.19 7.25 -26.26
CA HIS A 150 -13.69 6.70 -25.00
C HIS A 150 -14.24 7.47 -23.81
N SER A 151 -14.50 6.82 -22.73
CA SER A 151 -15.15 7.20 -21.45
C SER A 151 -15.71 8.62 -21.34
N PRO A 152 -16.92 8.82 -20.82
CA PRO A 152 -17.46 10.16 -20.59
C PRO A 152 -16.47 10.95 -19.72
N LEU A 153 -16.12 12.13 -20.18
CA LEU A 153 -15.29 13.11 -19.43
C LEU A 153 -15.92 13.32 -18.04
N ALA A 154 -15.07 13.39 -17.00
CA ALA A 154 -15.55 13.71 -15.67
C ALA A 154 -16.29 15.05 -15.69
N SER A 155 -17.48 15.09 -15.09
CA SER A 155 -18.25 16.32 -14.98
C SER A 155 -17.57 17.29 -14.01
N GLU A 156 -17.89 18.59 -14.09
CA GLU A 156 -17.37 19.56 -13.11
C GLU A 156 -17.72 19.17 -11.68
N SER A 157 -18.90 18.57 -11.46
CA SER A 157 -19.30 18.05 -10.14
C SER A 157 -18.43 16.87 -9.70
N ASP A 158 -18.05 15.96 -10.59
CA ASP A 158 -17.16 14.84 -10.27
C ASP A 158 -15.76 15.32 -9.91
N VAL A 159 -15.22 16.28 -10.68
CA VAL A 159 -13.92 16.90 -10.40
C VAL A 159 -13.92 17.58 -9.02
N ALA A 160 -14.97 18.33 -8.68
CA ALA A 160 -15.11 18.97 -7.37
C ALA A 160 -15.20 17.93 -6.24
N ALA A 161 -15.97 16.86 -6.43
CA ALA A 161 -16.09 15.76 -5.48
C ALA A 161 -14.74 15.04 -5.29
N ASN A 162 -14.02 14.73 -6.37
CA ASN A 162 -12.72 14.07 -6.33
C ASN A 162 -11.67 14.93 -5.61
N ARG A 163 -11.66 16.25 -5.83
CA ARG A 163 -10.77 17.19 -5.11
C ARG A 163 -11.07 17.23 -3.61
N ARG A 164 -12.35 17.24 -3.23
CA ARG A 164 -12.77 17.18 -1.81
C ARG A 164 -12.32 15.88 -1.15
N ILE A 165 -12.46 14.75 -1.84
CA ILE A 165 -12.04 13.44 -1.35
C ILE A 165 -10.51 13.42 -1.19
N LEU A 166 -9.77 13.86 -2.20
CA LEU A 166 -8.30 13.95 -2.15
C LEU A 166 -7.84 14.79 -0.95
N ASP A 167 -8.35 16.02 -0.80
CA ASP A 167 -7.97 16.91 0.31
C ASP A 167 -8.27 16.28 1.68
N GLY A 168 -9.45 15.68 1.83
CA GLY A 168 -9.84 15.02 3.08
C GLY A 168 -8.96 13.83 3.43
N VAL A 169 -8.67 12.96 2.44
CA VAL A 169 -7.80 11.78 2.63
C VAL A 169 -6.38 12.20 3.02
N ILE A 170 -5.77 13.14 2.29
CA ILE A 170 -4.40 13.59 2.57
C ILE A 170 -4.29 14.22 3.98
N ARG A 171 -5.26 15.05 4.35
CA ARG A 171 -5.29 15.64 5.70
C ARG A 171 -5.51 14.58 6.78
N GLY A 172 -6.31 13.54 6.53
CA GLY A 172 -6.53 12.45 7.46
C GLY A 172 -5.25 11.67 7.73
N ILE A 173 -4.53 11.27 6.66
CA ILE A 173 -3.22 10.60 6.76
C ILE A 173 -2.21 11.46 7.50
N ALA A 174 -2.07 12.74 7.09
CA ALA A 174 -1.18 13.71 7.74
C ALA A 174 -1.49 13.86 9.22
N HIS A 175 -2.76 14.07 9.57
CA HIS A 175 -3.19 14.24 10.95
C HIS A 175 -2.78 13.05 11.82
N TYR A 176 -3.06 11.83 11.35
CA TYR A 176 -2.77 10.65 12.17
C TYR A 176 -1.27 10.40 12.31
N GLY A 177 -0.54 10.32 11.21
CA GLY A 177 0.89 10.06 11.21
C GLY A 177 1.69 11.11 11.98
N ASN A 178 1.39 12.38 11.76
CA ASN A 178 2.08 13.50 12.43
C ASN A 178 1.84 13.51 13.93
N CYS A 179 0.58 13.32 14.40
CA CYS A 179 0.25 13.31 15.82
C CYS A 179 0.75 12.03 16.53
N PHE A 180 0.68 10.89 15.85
CA PHE A 180 1.24 9.63 16.36
C PHE A 180 2.77 9.67 16.43
N GLY A 181 3.42 10.48 15.60
CA GLY A 181 4.87 10.64 15.59
C GLY A 181 5.60 9.49 14.88
N VAL A 182 5.04 9.01 13.77
CA VAL A 182 5.66 8.11 12.81
C VAL A 182 5.81 8.83 11.46
N PRO A 183 6.97 8.76 10.79
CA PRO A 183 7.14 9.44 9.52
C PRO A 183 6.39 8.73 8.39
N THR A 184 5.67 9.51 7.57
CA THR A 184 5.14 9.03 6.28
C THR A 184 6.21 9.27 5.22
N VAL A 185 6.96 8.23 4.88
CA VAL A 185 8.25 8.35 4.18
C VAL A 185 8.17 8.20 2.67
N GLY A 186 7.00 7.81 2.13
CA GLY A 186 6.82 7.56 0.71
C GLY A 186 5.40 7.12 0.39
N GLY A 187 5.24 6.56 -0.79
CA GLY A 187 3.96 6.09 -1.31
C GLY A 187 3.78 6.51 -2.77
N GLU A 188 2.61 6.20 -3.31
CA GLU A 188 2.26 6.54 -4.68
C GLU A 188 0.85 7.15 -4.76
N VAL A 189 0.62 7.98 -5.76
CA VAL A 189 -0.69 8.57 -6.02
C VAL A 189 -0.98 8.57 -7.52
N ALA A 190 -2.07 7.92 -7.92
CA ALA A 190 -2.52 7.87 -9.30
C ALA A 190 -3.95 8.42 -9.48
N PHE A 191 -4.23 8.82 -10.71
CA PHE A 191 -5.50 9.44 -11.10
C PHE A 191 -6.05 8.74 -12.34
N GLU A 192 -7.23 8.09 -12.20
CA GLU A 192 -7.92 7.43 -13.29
C GLU A 192 -9.44 7.65 -13.18
N PRO A 193 -10.16 7.76 -14.29
CA PRO A 193 -11.59 7.99 -14.28
C PRO A 193 -12.39 6.95 -13.48
N CYS A 194 -11.92 5.69 -13.45
CA CYS A 194 -12.59 4.59 -12.75
C CYS A 194 -12.60 4.73 -11.23
N TYR A 195 -11.72 5.56 -10.65
CA TYR A 195 -11.70 5.84 -9.22
C TYR A 195 -12.53 7.07 -8.83
N SER A 196 -13.26 7.66 -9.78
CA SER A 196 -14.16 8.76 -9.47
C SER A 196 -15.25 8.31 -8.51
N GLN A 197 -15.39 8.99 -7.37
CA GLN A 197 -16.28 8.60 -6.28
C GLN A 197 -16.03 7.17 -5.74
N ASN A 198 -14.84 6.63 -5.96
CA ASN A 198 -14.40 5.33 -5.45
C ASN A 198 -12.89 5.35 -5.17
N PRO A 199 -12.45 6.18 -4.22
CA PRO A 199 -11.04 6.31 -3.93
C PRO A 199 -10.47 5.00 -3.37
N LEU A 200 -9.22 4.69 -3.69
CA LEU A 200 -8.47 3.68 -2.99
C LEU A 200 -7.52 4.36 -2.01
N VAL A 201 -7.62 3.97 -0.76
CA VAL A 201 -6.77 4.45 0.34
C VAL A 201 -6.13 3.23 0.99
N ASN A 202 -4.88 2.96 0.64
CA ASN A 202 -4.14 1.81 1.13
C ASN A 202 -2.96 2.35 1.95
N ALA A 203 -2.84 1.91 3.19
CA ALA A 203 -1.77 2.31 4.09
C ALA A 203 -0.87 1.12 4.43
N LEU A 204 0.45 1.32 4.29
CA LEU A 204 1.48 0.36 4.68
C LEU A 204 2.21 0.88 5.90
N ALA A 205 2.39 0.04 6.91
CA ALA A 205 3.23 0.36 8.05
C ALA A 205 4.36 -0.64 8.22
N LEU A 206 5.50 -0.14 8.71
CA LEU A 206 6.69 -0.91 9.04
C LEU A 206 7.09 -0.64 10.48
N GLY A 207 7.38 -1.71 11.23
CA GLY A 207 7.98 -1.63 12.55
C GLY A 207 9.17 -2.55 12.71
N VAL A 208 9.98 -2.31 13.75
CA VAL A 208 11.14 -3.12 14.08
C VAL A 208 11.04 -3.61 15.53
N ALA A 209 11.44 -4.85 15.74
CA ALA A 209 11.52 -5.49 17.06
C ALA A 209 12.76 -6.38 17.18
N ARG A 210 13.06 -6.84 18.40
CA ARG A 210 13.89 -8.02 18.57
C ARG A 210 13.06 -9.27 18.29
N LYS A 211 13.68 -10.30 17.78
CA LYS A 211 12.98 -11.54 17.39
C LYS A 211 12.32 -12.24 18.59
N GLU A 212 12.93 -12.13 19.73
CA GLU A 212 12.39 -12.64 21.00
C GLU A 212 11.22 -11.85 21.56
N ASP A 213 11.03 -10.61 21.11
CA ASP A 213 9.97 -9.69 21.57
C ASP A 213 8.71 -9.74 20.69
N ILE A 214 8.60 -10.72 19.78
CA ILE A 214 7.41 -10.87 18.93
C ILE A 214 6.29 -11.53 19.73
N PHE A 215 5.13 -10.85 19.74
CA PHE A 215 3.90 -11.31 20.34
C PHE A 215 2.93 -11.86 19.29
N LEU A 216 2.13 -12.85 19.68
CA LEU A 216 1.11 -13.46 18.85
C LEU A 216 -0.24 -13.43 19.55
N ALA A 217 -1.32 -13.40 18.78
CA ALA A 217 -2.69 -13.37 19.28
C ALA A 217 -3.21 -14.76 19.70
N LYS A 218 -2.55 -15.40 20.68
CA LYS A 218 -2.87 -16.76 21.11
C LYS A 218 -3.18 -16.80 22.60
N ALA A 219 -4.48 -16.75 22.98
CA ALA A 219 -4.90 -16.86 24.36
C ALA A 219 -4.54 -18.22 24.93
N LYS A 220 -3.68 -18.25 25.95
CA LYS A 220 -3.21 -19.45 26.63
C LYS A 220 -3.26 -19.28 28.15
N GLY A 221 -3.24 -20.40 28.86
CA GLY A 221 -3.26 -20.42 30.32
C GLY A 221 -4.68 -20.26 30.87
N LEU A 222 -5.27 -21.37 31.33
CA LEU A 222 -6.63 -21.37 31.89
C LEU A 222 -6.70 -20.50 33.16
N GLY A 223 -7.69 -19.60 33.20
CA GLY A 223 -7.87 -18.63 34.25
C GLY A 223 -6.96 -17.40 34.15
N ASN A 224 -6.21 -17.25 33.05
CA ASN A 224 -5.50 -16.02 32.76
C ASN A 224 -6.52 -14.90 32.49
N PRO A 225 -6.34 -13.70 33.12
CA PRO A 225 -7.27 -12.60 32.93
C PRO A 225 -7.20 -12.03 31.53
N VAL A 226 -8.37 -11.72 30.98
CA VAL A 226 -8.56 -10.98 29.73
C VAL A 226 -8.78 -9.52 30.08
N ILE A 227 -7.93 -8.65 29.56
CA ILE A 227 -7.87 -7.23 29.90
C ILE A 227 -8.21 -6.39 28.66
N TYR A 228 -9.22 -5.55 28.79
CA TYR A 228 -9.54 -4.50 27.84
C TYR A 228 -8.72 -3.25 28.16
N VAL A 229 -8.11 -2.62 27.13
CA VAL A 229 -7.31 -1.39 27.33
C VAL A 229 -7.55 -0.39 26.19
N GLY A 230 -7.36 0.90 26.48
CA GLY A 230 -7.40 1.99 25.51
C GLY A 230 -8.67 2.84 25.62
N ALA A 231 -9.19 3.29 24.48
CA ALA A 231 -10.38 4.15 24.42
C ALA A 231 -11.65 3.42 24.88
N LYS A 232 -12.68 4.19 25.27
CA LYS A 232 -13.97 3.65 25.64
C LYS A 232 -14.77 3.22 24.43
N THR A 233 -15.53 2.13 24.54
CA THR A 233 -16.44 1.64 23.52
C THR A 233 -17.62 2.59 23.29
N GLY A 234 -17.86 3.01 22.07
CA GLY A 234 -19.02 3.78 21.62
C GLY A 234 -19.81 3.06 20.53
N ARG A 235 -20.82 3.72 19.96
CA ARG A 235 -21.64 3.16 18.86
C ARG A 235 -21.02 3.36 17.48
N ASP A 236 -19.79 3.82 17.39
CA ASP A 236 -19.08 4.03 16.13
C ASP A 236 -18.69 2.71 15.46
N GLY A 237 -18.78 2.67 14.15
CA GLY A 237 -18.36 1.55 13.33
C GLY A 237 -19.25 0.30 13.41
N ILE A 238 -20.37 0.33 14.11
CA ILE A 238 -21.30 -0.81 14.14
C ILE A 238 -21.74 -1.12 12.72
N HIS A 239 -21.39 -2.31 12.22
CA HIS A 239 -21.49 -2.67 10.80
C HIS A 239 -20.72 -1.70 9.86
N GLY A 240 -19.72 -1.00 10.35
CA GLY A 240 -18.92 -0.06 9.57
C GLY A 240 -18.10 -0.76 8.50
N ALA A 241 -16.95 -1.32 8.84
CA ALA A 241 -16.08 -2.00 7.87
C ALA A 241 -16.76 -3.24 7.27
N SER A 242 -17.45 -4.06 8.05
CA SER A 242 -18.07 -5.30 7.60
C SER A 242 -19.21 -5.10 6.60
N LEU A 243 -20.07 -4.10 6.80
CA LEU A 243 -21.21 -3.84 5.91
C LEU A 243 -20.83 -2.89 4.77
N LEU A 244 -20.05 -1.82 5.05
CA LEU A 244 -19.61 -0.89 4.02
C LEU A 244 -18.67 -1.57 3.01
N ALA A 245 -17.76 -2.44 3.47
CA ALA A 245 -16.84 -3.18 2.60
C ALA A 245 -17.48 -4.42 1.93
N SER A 246 -18.76 -4.66 2.14
CA SER A 246 -19.53 -5.75 1.53
C SER A 246 -20.70 -5.25 0.69
N ALA A 247 -20.77 -3.95 0.39
CA ALA A 247 -21.84 -3.33 -0.35
C ALA A 247 -21.31 -2.34 -1.38
N GLU A 248 -22.00 -2.24 -2.51
CA GLU A 248 -21.72 -1.26 -3.56
C GLU A 248 -22.02 0.17 -3.10
N PHE A 249 -21.27 1.15 -3.62
CA PHE A 249 -21.55 2.57 -3.38
C PHE A 249 -22.80 3.02 -4.12
N THR A 250 -23.73 3.60 -3.35
CA THR A 250 -24.99 4.20 -3.84
C THR A 250 -25.08 5.65 -3.39
N GLU A 251 -26.04 6.39 -3.93
CA GLU A 251 -26.34 7.77 -3.47
C GLU A 251 -26.68 7.84 -1.97
N GLU A 252 -27.22 6.75 -1.42
CA GLU A 252 -27.57 6.64 0.01
C GLU A 252 -26.34 6.37 0.91
N SER A 253 -25.18 6.04 0.33
CA SER A 253 -23.96 5.73 1.11
C SER A 253 -23.54 6.91 2.00
N GLN A 254 -23.82 8.14 1.61
CA GLN A 254 -23.56 9.33 2.45
C GLN A 254 -24.40 9.39 3.73
N GLN A 255 -25.56 8.73 3.77
CA GLN A 255 -26.38 8.63 4.98
C GLN A 255 -25.74 7.72 6.04
N LYS A 256 -24.77 6.90 5.65
CA LYS A 256 -24.03 5.98 6.53
C LYS A 256 -22.85 6.65 7.26
N ARG A 257 -22.69 7.97 7.18
CA ARG A 257 -21.65 8.73 7.92
C ARG A 257 -21.52 8.38 9.40
N PRO A 258 -22.63 8.17 10.15
CA PRO A 258 -22.54 7.79 11.57
C PRO A 258 -21.86 6.44 11.81
N ASN A 259 -21.74 5.59 10.77
CA ASN A 259 -21.10 4.28 10.85
C ASN A 259 -19.58 4.32 10.59
N VAL A 260 -19.03 5.49 10.21
CA VAL A 260 -17.58 5.65 10.03
C VAL A 260 -16.94 5.84 11.39
N GLN A 261 -15.86 5.10 11.62
CA GLN A 261 -15.06 5.20 12.85
C GLN A 261 -14.41 6.59 12.95
N VAL A 262 -14.14 7.02 14.18
CA VAL A 262 -13.42 8.26 14.49
C VAL A 262 -12.06 7.88 15.09
N GLY A 263 -10.98 8.39 14.49
CA GLY A 263 -9.62 8.12 14.95
C GLY A 263 -9.10 9.21 15.88
N ASP A 264 -8.41 8.79 16.95
CA ASP A 264 -7.71 9.65 17.91
C ASP A 264 -6.21 9.28 17.97
N PRO A 265 -5.37 9.91 17.12
CA PRO A 265 -3.95 9.59 17.07
C PRO A 265 -3.20 9.88 18.37
N PHE A 266 -3.68 10.80 19.20
CA PHE A 266 -3.08 11.08 20.51
C PHE A 266 -3.30 9.91 21.47
N THR A 267 -4.54 9.42 21.57
CA THR A 267 -4.84 8.23 22.37
C THR A 267 -4.10 7.00 21.86
N GLU A 268 -4.00 6.81 20.53
CA GLU A 268 -3.25 5.68 19.98
C GLU A 268 -1.74 5.79 20.24
N LYS A 269 -1.19 6.99 20.26
CA LYS A 269 0.20 7.20 20.67
C LYS A 269 0.46 6.75 22.10
N LEU A 270 -0.42 7.10 23.02
CA LEU A 270 -0.34 6.64 24.40
C LEU A 270 -0.50 5.11 24.49
N LEU A 271 -1.43 4.56 23.70
CA LEU A 271 -1.69 3.11 23.64
C LEU A 271 -0.45 2.34 23.15
N LEU A 272 0.22 2.81 22.09
CA LEU A 272 1.49 2.26 21.60
C LEU A 272 2.53 2.17 22.73
N GLU A 273 2.78 3.30 23.41
CA GLU A 273 3.82 3.33 24.45
C GLU A 273 3.46 2.44 25.63
N ALA A 274 2.19 2.45 26.04
CA ALA A 274 1.68 1.60 27.12
C ALA A 274 1.78 0.10 26.76
N CYS A 275 1.39 -0.30 25.54
CA CYS A 275 1.49 -1.68 25.07
C CYS A 275 2.94 -2.17 25.07
N LEU A 276 3.85 -1.40 24.45
CA LEU A 276 5.27 -1.77 24.39
C LEU A 276 5.95 -1.79 25.78
N GLU A 277 5.51 -0.95 26.73
CA GLU A 277 5.98 -0.98 28.11
C GLU A 277 5.42 -2.20 28.84
N ALA A 278 4.11 -2.47 28.70
CA ALA A 278 3.46 -3.61 29.34
C ALA A 278 4.04 -4.96 28.86
N MET A 279 4.34 -5.07 27.56
CA MET A 279 5.01 -6.26 27.01
C MET A 279 6.35 -6.54 27.68
N LYS A 280 7.12 -5.52 28.05
CA LYS A 280 8.42 -5.67 28.73
C LYS A 280 8.33 -6.15 30.17
N THR A 281 7.14 -6.11 30.78
CA THR A 281 6.96 -6.70 32.14
C THR A 281 7.07 -8.22 32.11
N GLY A 282 6.84 -8.83 30.92
CA GLY A 282 6.75 -10.28 30.79
C GLY A 282 5.46 -10.86 31.40
N ALA A 283 4.49 -10.03 31.76
CA ALA A 283 3.18 -10.45 32.27
C ALA A 283 2.16 -10.71 31.15
N ILE A 284 2.39 -10.21 29.93
CA ILE A 284 1.49 -10.39 28.79
C ILE A 284 1.76 -11.73 28.11
N VAL A 285 0.71 -12.52 27.93
CA VAL A 285 0.72 -13.81 27.25
C VAL A 285 0.31 -13.67 25.78
N ALA A 286 -0.68 -12.81 25.49
CA ALA A 286 -1.19 -12.57 24.14
C ALA A 286 -1.79 -11.16 24.05
N ILE A 287 -1.82 -10.62 22.84
CA ILE A 287 -2.40 -9.32 22.55
C ILE A 287 -3.00 -9.33 21.16
N GLN A 288 -4.13 -8.65 20.99
CA GLN A 288 -4.84 -8.46 19.73
C GLN A 288 -5.42 -7.03 19.70
N ASP A 289 -5.38 -6.39 18.53
CA ASP A 289 -6.10 -5.14 18.34
C ASP A 289 -7.62 -5.37 18.21
N MET A 290 -8.40 -4.31 18.38
CA MET A 290 -9.83 -4.30 18.12
C MET A 290 -10.09 -3.47 16.86
N GLY A 291 -9.74 -4.00 15.70
CA GLY A 291 -9.99 -3.42 14.39
C GLY A 291 -11.42 -3.67 13.92
N ALA A 292 -11.54 -4.22 12.69
CA ALA A 292 -12.83 -4.66 12.17
C ALA A 292 -13.50 -5.68 13.10
N ALA A 293 -14.82 -5.56 13.28
CA ALA A 293 -15.60 -6.35 14.23
C ALA A 293 -15.19 -6.22 15.72
N GLY A 294 -14.27 -5.33 16.06
CA GLY A 294 -13.96 -4.91 17.41
C GLY A 294 -13.72 -6.04 18.43
N LEU A 295 -14.51 -6.04 19.52
CA LEU A 295 -14.37 -7.04 20.61
C LEU A 295 -14.72 -8.45 20.14
N THR A 296 -15.59 -8.60 19.15
CA THR A 296 -15.93 -9.89 18.54
C THR A 296 -14.72 -10.56 17.92
N CYS A 297 -14.00 -9.85 17.03
CA CYS A 297 -12.83 -10.37 16.34
C CYS A 297 -11.72 -10.74 17.33
N SER A 298 -11.34 -9.80 18.20
CA SER A 298 -10.23 -10.00 19.14
C SER A 298 -10.46 -11.19 20.07
N THR A 299 -11.66 -11.37 20.63
CA THR A 299 -11.97 -12.49 21.51
C THR A 299 -11.98 -13.84 20.82
N CYS A 300 -12.67 -13.95 19.67
CA CYS A 300 -12.81 -15.25 19.00
C CYS A 300 -11.50 -15.72 18.35
N GLU A 301 -10.73 -14.81 17.74
CA GLU A 301 -9.46 -15.17 17.12
C GLU A 301 -8.41 -15.58 18.14
N MET A 302 -8.26 -14.83 19.23
CA MET A 302 -7.32 -15.19 20.30
C MET A 302 -7.68 -16.54 20.93
N ALA A 303 -8.97 -16.83 21.16
CA ALA A 303 -9.43 -18.11 21.66
C ALA A 303 -9.15 -19.25 20.68
N SER A 304 -9.52 -19.06 19.41
CA SER A 304 -9.31 -20.05 18.34
C SER A 304 -7.83 -20.40 18.16
N ARG A 305 -6.98 -19.39 18.00
CA ARG A 305 -5.53 -19.55 17.79
C ARG A 305 -4.82 -20.14 19.04
N GLY A 306 -5.36 -19.86 20.23
CA GLY A 306 -4.89 -20.41 21.50
C GLY A 306 -5.31 -21.85 21.74
N GLY A 307 -6.35 -22.33 21.04
CA GLY A 307 -7.00 -23.63 21.31
C GLY A 307 -7.77 -23.65 22.66
N THR A 308 -8.26 -22.49 23.10
CA THR A 308 -8.93 -22.25 24.38
C THR A 308 -10.30 -21.62 24.17
N GLY A 309 -11.03 -21.34 25.26
CA GLY A 309 -12.19 -20.46 25.26
C GLY A 309 -11.83 -19.13 25.89
N ILE A 310 -12.71 -18.14 25.69
CA ILE A 310 -12.67 -16.87 26.39
C ILE A 310 -14.08 -16.58 26.95
N GLU A 311 -14.15 -16.18 28.20
CA GLU A 311 -15.36 -15.68 28.82
C GLU A 311 -15.17 -14.19 29.15
N ILE A 312 -16.11 -13.34 28.75
CA ILE A 312 -16.12 -11.90 29.08
C ILE A 312 -17.45 -11.46 29.65
N ASP A 313 -17.44 -10.41 30.48
CA ASP A 313 -18.65 -9.73 30.99
C ASP A 313 -18.67 -8.29 30.48
N LEU A 314 -19.64 -7.97 29.62
CA LEU A 314 -19.78 -6.67 28.97
C LEU A 314 -20.10 -5.53 29.96
N ALA A 315 -20.66 -5.85 31.11
CA ALA A 315 -20.86 -4.86 32.20
C ALA A 315 -19.54 -4.25 32.69
N LYS A 316 -18.39 -4.92 32.44
CA LYS A 316 -17.05 -4.45 32.82
C LYS A 316 -16.35 -3.70 31.69
N VAL A 317 -16.87 -3.73 30.48
CA VAL A 317 -16.28 -3.03 29.32
C VAL A 317 -16.50 -1.53 29.49
N PRO A 318 -15.45 -0.71 29.45
CA PRO A 318 -15.58 0.75 29.52
C PRO A 318 -16.40 1.27 28.31
N GLN A 319 -17.49 1.98 28.60
CA GLN A 319 -18.41 2.52 27.60
C GLN A 319 -18.36 4.05 27.61
N ARG A 320 -18.38 4.65 26.42
CA ARG A 320 -18.48 6.10 26.24
C ARG A 320 -19.93 6.57 26.33
N GLU A 321 -20.87 5.71 25.95
CA GLU A 321 -22.29 5.99 25.87
C GLU A 321 -23.07 5.10 26.83
N THR A 322 -24.15 5.64 27.37
CA THR A 322 -25.02 4.89 28.27
C THR A 322 -26.05 4.06 27.50
N GLY A 323 -26.44 2.91 28.08
CA GLY A 323 -27.52 2.08 27.55
C GLY A 323 -27.14 1.34 26.24
N MET A 324 -25.86 1.06 26.03
CA MET A 324 -25.44 0.19 24.94
C MET A 324 -25.90 -1.24 25.22
N THR A 325 -26.44 -1.88 24.16
CA THR A 325 -26.85 -3.29 24.20
C THR A 325 -25.65 -4.21 24.04
N PRO A 326 -25.73 -5.50 24.44
CA PRO A 326 -24.70 -6.50 24.17
C PRO A 326 -24.31 -6.59 22.69
N TYR A 327 -25.29 -6.48 21.79
CA TYR A 327 -25.08 -6.43 20.36
C TYR A 327 -24.18 -5.25 19.96
N GLU A 328 -24.51 -4.03 20.42
CA GLU A 328 -23.74 -2.82 20.09
C GLU A 328 -22.32 -2.87 20.66
N ILE A 329 -22.12 -3.39 21.87
CA ILE A 329 -20.80 -3.47 22.51
C ILE A 329 -19.89 -4.45 21.76
N MET A 330 -20.44 -5.62 21.38
CA MET A 330 -19.65 -6.66 20.67
C MET A 330 -19.25 -6.24 19.25
N LEU A 331 -20.14 -5.50 18.56
CA LEU A 331 -19.95 -5.12 17.17
C LEU A 331 -19.36 -3.72 16.97
N SER A 332 -19.16 -2.97 18.05
CA SER A 332 -18.52 -1.65 17.98
C SER A 332 -17.10 -1.76 17.42
N GLU A 333 -16.78 -0.89 16.46
CA GLU A 333 -15.44 -0.77 15.88
C GLU A 333 -14.75 0.53 16.34
N SER A 334 -15.09 1.05 17.55
CA SER A 334 -14.36 2.18 18.14
C SER A 334 -12.87 1.90 18.10
N GLN A 335 -12.10 2.89 17.67
CA GLN A 335 -10.66 2.78 17.45
C GLN A 335 -9.87 2.86 18.78
N GLU A 336 -8.56 2.71 18.71
CA GLU A 336 -7.60 2.85 19.82
C GLU A 336 -7.90 1.91 21.02
N ARG A 337 -8.30 0.66 20.70
CA ARG A 337 -8.60 -0.37 21.71
C ARG A 337 -7.79 -1.63 21.45
N MET A 338 -7.36 -2.28 22.53
CA MET A 338 -6.64 -3.57 22.48
C MET A 338 -7.23 -4.55 23.50
N LEU A 339 -7.12 -5.84 23.19
CA LEU A 339 -7.44 -6.93 24.11
C LEU A 339 -6.16 -7.70 24.44
N LEU A 340 -5.87 -7.84 25.74
CA LEU A 340 -4.68 -8.50 26.23
C LEU A 340 -5.06 -9.71 27.08
N VAL A 341 -4.19 -10.73 27.09
CA VAL A 341 -4.22 -11.82 28.08
C VAL A 341 -2.97 -11.70 28.92
N ALA A 342 -3.14 -11.58 30.23
CA ALA A 342 -2.02 -11.53 31.17
C ALA A 342 -1.88 -12.84 31.97
N GLU A 343 -0.71 -13.10 32.55
CA GLU A 343 -0.51 -14.19 33.49
C GLU A 343 -1.32 -13.97 34.75
N LYS A 344 -2.01 -15.01 35.20
CA LYS A 344 -2.85 -14.99 36.39
C LYS A 344 -2.04 -14.55 37.64
N GLY A 345 -2.54 -13.52 38.33
CA GLY A 345 -1.91 -12.93 39.51
C GLY A 345 -0.92 -11.80 39.18
N ARG A 346 -0.62 -11.57 37.88
CA ARG A 346 0.26 -10.48 37.44
C ARG A 346 -0.47 -9.39 36.66
N GLU A 347 -1.80 -9.46 36.58
CA GLU A 347 -2.63 -8.47 35.90
C GLU A 347 -2.43 -7.03 36.39
N HIS A 348 -2.11 -6.88 37.68
CA HIS A 348 -1.85 -5.58 38.31
C HIS A 348 -0.65 -4.86 37.65
N GLU A 349 0.40 -5.60 37.23
CA GLU A 349 1.56 -5.03 36.54
C GLU A 349 1.15 -4.38 35.23
N VAL A 350 0.23 -5.01 34.50
CA VAL A 350 -0.31 -4.52 33.22
C VAL A 350 -1.21 -3.29 33.45
N LEU A 351 -2.16 -3.41 34.41
CA LEU A 351 -3.08 -2.32 34.75
C LEU A 351 -2.37 -1.05 35.22
N ASP A 352 -1.30 -1.19 36.03
CA ASP A 352 -0.50 -0.06 36.51
C ASP A 352 0.22 0.68 35.37
N VAL A 353 0.69 -0.04 34.32
CA VAL A 353 1.29 0.57 33.15
C VAL A 353 0.25 1.42 32.41
N PHE A 354 -0.94 0.89 32.11
CA PHE A 354 -1.98 1.66 31.40
C PHE A 354 -2.47 2.85 32.24
N LYS A 355 -2.63 2.68 33.54
CA LYS A 355 -2.94 3.77 34.45
C LYS A 355 -1.88 4.88 34.45
N LYS A 356 -0.59 4.53 34.41
CA LYS A 356 0.54 5.48 34.28
C LYS A 356 0.40 6.33 33.03
N TRP A 357 -0.06 5.72 31.92
CA TRP A 357 -0.27 6.40 30.64
C TRP A 357 -1.62 7.10 30.54
N GLY A 358 -2.47 7.05 31.58
CA GLY A 358 -3.77 7.71 31.60
C GLY A 358 -4.84 7.03 30.73
N LEU A 359 -4.65 5.74 30.42
CA LEU A 359 -5.57 4.96 29.60
C LEU A 359 -6.49 4.09 30.47
N ASP A 360 -7.72 3.90 30.00
CA ASP A 360 -8.63 2.93 30.62
C ASP A 360 -8.06 1.50 30.48
N SER A 361 -8.16 0.74 31.55
CA SER A 361 -7.76 -0.67 31.58
C SER A 361 -8.62 -1.43 32.59
N THR A 362 -9.17 -2.58 32.19
CA THR A 362 -10.12 -3.34 33.03
C THR A 362 -10.03 -4.83 32.70
N VAL A 363 -10.01 -5.66 33.75
CA VAL A 363 -10.20 -7.11 33.59
C VAL A 363 -11.65 -7.37 33.22
N VAL A 364 -11.91 -7.74 31.99
CA VAL A 364 -13.25 -7.98 31.46
C VAL A 364 -13.63 -9.46 31.48
N GLY A 365 -12.67 -10.36 31.64
CA GLY A 365 -12.93 -11.81 31.61
C GLY A 365 -11.73 -12.66 31.90
N GLU A 366 -11.80 -13.91 31.50
CA GLU A 366 -10.73 -14.88 31.66
C GLU A 366 -10.67 -15.91 30.52
N VAL A 367 -9.51 -16.52 30.35
CA VAL A 367 -9.31 -17.66 29.45
C VAL A 367 -9.89 -18.92 30.05
N THR A 368 -10.75 -19.65 29.31
CA THR A 368 -11.48 -20.81 29.76
C THR A 368 -11.14 -22.08 28.97
N ALA A 369 -11.51 -23.23 29.51
CA ALA A 369 -11.46 -24.50 28.78
C ALA A 369 -12.67 -24.61 27.81
N GLY A 370 -12.59 -25.57 26.87
CA GLY A 370 -13.75 -25.99 26.08
C GLY A 370 -13.97 -25.23 24.79
N GLY A 371 -13.13 -24.26 24.41
CA GLY A 371 -13.13 -23.64 23.08
C GLY A 371 -14.34 -22.74 22.77
N LEU A 372 -15.02 -22.25 23.81
CA LEU A 372 -16.19 -21.38 23.65
C LEU A 372 -15.84 -19.91 23.86
N LEU A 373 -16.39 -19.04 23.03
CA LEU A 373 -16.59 -17.64 23.36
C LEU A 373 -17.90 -17.52 24.14
N VAL A 374 -17.80 -17.15 25.42
CA VAL A 374 -18.93 -16.91 26.29
C VAL A 374 -19.00 -15.42 26.61
N VAL A 375 -20.09 -14.79 26.21
CA VAL A 375 -20.33 -13.38 26.47
C VAL A 375 -21.44 -13.25 27.51
N LYS A 376 -21.15 -12.55 28.60
CA LYS A 376 -22.09 -12.22 29.67
C LYS A 376 -22.41 -10.74 29.67
N ASP A 377 -23.59 -10.40 30.15
CA ASP A 377 -23.99 -9.06 30.51
C ASP A 377 -24.62 -9.07 31.89
N HIS A 378 -24.00 -8.34 32.85
CA HIS A 378 -24.40 -8.39 34.26
C HIS A 378 -24.50 -9.83 34.81
N GLY A 379 -23.56 -10.71 34.39
CA GLY A 379 -23.49 -12.10 34.78
C GLY A 379 -24.43 -13.06 34.01
N ASN A 380 -25.34 -12.54 33.20
CA ASN A 380 -26.23 -13.38 32.37
C ASN A 380 -25.56 -13.67 31.03
N VAL A 381 -25.61 -14.93 30.57
CA VAL A 381 -25.07 -15.33 29.25
C VAL A 381 -25.95 -14.76 28.14
N VAL A 382 -25.35 -13.91 27.28
CA VAL A 382 -26.02 -13.27 26.13
C VAL A 382 -25.51 -13.80 24.78
N ALA A 383 -24.37 -14.52 24.76
CA ALA A 383 -23.92 -15.29 23.62
C ALA A 383 -23.01 -16.44 24.07
N GLN A 384 -23.07 -17.56 23.36
CA GLN A 384 -22.24 -18.72 23.59
C GLN A 384 -21.97 -19.43 22.27
N ILE A 385 -20.74 -19.27 21.75
CA ILE A 385 -20.38 -19.66 20.39
C ILE A 385 -19.06 -20.45 20.42
N PRO A 386 -18.94 -21.57 19.70
CA PRO A 386 -17.63 -22.22 19.49
C PRO A 386 -16.68 -21.29 18.75
N ALA A 387 -15.54 -20.92 19.39
CA ALA A 387 -14.62 -19.90 18.86
C ALA A 387 -13.94 -20.36 17.55
N HIS A 388 -13.49 -21.62 17.46
CA HIS A 388 -12.83 -22.13 16.27
C HIS A 388 -13.74 -22.18 15.04
N PRO A 389 -14.96 -22.74 15.07
CA PRO A 389 -15.88 -22.66 13.96
C PRO A 389 -16.24 -21.23 13.54
N LEU A 390 -16.35 -20.31 14.49
CA LEU A 390 -16.62 -18.90 14.20
C LEU A 390 -15.47 -18.25 13.44
N ALA A 391 -14.21 -18.42 13.88
CA ALA A 391 -13.04 -17.73 13.32
C ALA A 391 -12.47 -18.43 12.07
N GLU A 392 -12.38 -19.77 12.07
CA GLU A 392 -11.60 -20.49 11.05
C GLU A 392 -12.48 -21.27 10.05
N GLU A 393 -13.68 -21.66 10.43
CA GLU A 393 -14.58 -22.43 9.61
C GLU A 393 -15.67 -21.58 8.94
N GLY A 394 -15.41 -20.29 8.69
CA GLY A 394 -16.29 -19.43 7.91
C GLY A 394 -16.63 -20.01 6.53
N PRO A 395 -17.68 -19.52 5.87
CA PRO A 395 -18.04 -19.95 4.52
C PRO A 395 -16.88 -19.74 3.56
N VAL A 396 -16.72 -20.63 2.59
CA VAL A 396 -15.74 -20.50 1.51
C VAL A 396 -16.47 -20.72 0.19
N TYR A 397 -16.46 -19.73 -0.67
CA TYR A 397 -17.15 -19.76 -1.94
C TYR A 397 -16.19 -20.04 -3.09
N ASN A 398 -16.59 -20.95 -3.96
CA ASN A 398 -15.97 -21.10 -5.27
C ASN A 398 -16.81 -20.31 -6.27
N ARG A 399 -16.51 -19.01 -6.40
CA ARG A 399 -17.25 -18.11 -7.27
C ARG A 399 -17.04 -18.48 -8.74
N PRO A 400 -18.09 -18.42 -9.59
CA PRO A 400 -17.95 -18.63 -11.02
C PRO A 400 -16.99 -17.59 -11.63
N MET A 401 -16.26 -18.00 -12.66
CA MET A 401 -15.31 -17.14 -13.37
C MET A 401 -15.63 -17.16 -14.86
N ALA A 402 -15.63 -16.00 -15.49
CA ALA A 402 -15.79 -15.84 -16.94
C ALA A 402 -14.79 -14.79 -17.45
N HIS A 403 -14.18 -15.10 -18.59
CA HIS A 403 -13.32 -14.12 -19.25
C HIS A 403 -14.18 -12.89 -19.64
N PRO A 404 -13.75 -11.65 -19.32
CA PRO A 404 -14.44 -10.46 -19.82
C PRO A 404 -14.59 -10.49 -21.32
N ALA A 405 -15.71 -9.99 -21.85
CA ALA A 405 -15.90 -9.91 -23.28
C ALA A 405 -14.72 -9.17 -23.92
N SER A 406 -14.07 -9.80 -24.90
CA SER A 406 -12.94 -9.16 -25.58
C SER A 406 -13.40 -7.89 -26.30
N ARG A 407 -12.71 -6.79 -26.07
CA ARG A 407 -12.85 -5.61 -26.92
C ARG A 407 -12.27 -5.95 -28.29
N ALA A 408 -13.07 -5.85 -29.33
CA ALA A 408 -12.58 -5.91 -30.70
C ALA A 408 -11.82 -4.62 -30.97
N GLU A 409 -10.51 -4.65 -30.87
CA GLU A 409 -9.64 -3.53 -31.19
C GLU A 409 -9.15 -3.63 -32.64
N SER A 410 -9.01 -2.49 -33.27
CA SER A 410 -8.40 -2.36 -34.60
C SER A 410 -7.15 -1.46 -34.49
N ASP A 411 -6.28 -1.49 -35.48
CA ASP A 411 -5.10 -0.62 -35.58
C ASP A 411 -5.44 0.88 -35.46
N LYS A 412 -6.70 1.26 -35.66
CA LYS A 412 -7.17 2.65 -35.55
C LYS A 412 -7.38 3.08 -34.11
N ASP A 413 -7.53 2.12 -33.20
CA ASP A 413 -7.74 2.35 -31.78
C ASP A 413 -6.40 2.53 -31.02
N TRP A 414 -5.26 2.27 -31.72
CA TRP A 414 -3.93 2.37 -31.12
C TRP A 414 -3.28 3.73 -31.39
N PHE A 415 -2.38 4.12 -30.49
CA PHE A 415 -1.69 5.41 -30.54
C PHE A 415 -0.98 5.64 -31.90
N PRO A 416 -1.26 6.74 -32.59
CA PRO A 416 -0.61 7.07 -33.86
C PRO A 416 0.71 7.78 -33.61
N PHE A 417 1.86 7.11 -33.82
CA PHE A 417 3.17 7.74 -33.70
C PHE A 417 3.32 8.94 -34.62
N ALA A 418 3.95 9.99 -34.10
CA ALA A 418 4.30 11.17 -34.85
C ALA A 418 5.39 10.89 -35.91
N PRO A 419 5.51 11.71 -36.94
CA PRO A 419 6.63 11.64 -37.89
C PRO A 419 7.98 11.72 -37.17
N GLU A 420 8.99 11.02 -37.70
CA GLU A 420 10.29 10.77 -37.06
C GLU A 420 11.04 12.04 -36.58
N LYS A 421 10.85 13.16 -37.23
CA LYS A 421 11.52 14.44 -36.93
C LYS A 421 10.65 15.41 -36.13
N THR A 422 9.57 14.96 -35.59
CA THR A 422 8.67 15.83 -34.81
C THR A 422 9.36 16.31 -33.54
N ASP A 423 9.23 17.61 -33.26
CA ASP A 423 9.59 18.18 -31.96
C ASP A 423 8.56 17.74 -30.90
N LEU A 424 8.99 16.95 -29.96
CA LEU A 424 8.16 16.39 -28.89
C LEU A 424 8.18 17.22 -27.60
N THR A 425 8.86 18.37 -27.59
CA THR A 425 9.03 19.21 -26.40
C THR A 425 7.67 19.66 -25.81
N ALA A 426 6.71 19.99 -26.64
CA ALA A 426 5.37 20.39 -26.19
C ALA A 426 4.62 19.24 -25.56
N ASN A 427 4.64 18.05 -26.17
CA ASN A 427 4.02 16.84 -25.63
C ASN A 427 4.69 16.43 -24.31
N PHE A 428 6.02 16.53 -24.23
CA PHE A 428 6.76 16.25 -23.01
C PHE A 428 6.36 17.19 -21.86
N LYS A 429 6.24 18.50 -22.14
CA LYS A 429 5.75 19.47 -21.14
C LYS A 429 4.32 19.17 -20.68
N LYS A 430 3.44 18.74 -21.59
CA LYS A 430 2.08 18.34 -21.26
C LYS A 430 2.08 17.08 -20.39
N LEU A 431 2.94 16.10 -20.68
CA LEU A 431 3.10 14.89 -19.87
C LEU A 431 3.59 15.21 -18.46
N LEU A 432 4.64 16.03 -18.32
CA LEU A 432 5.15 16.49 -17.02
C LEU A 432 4.12 17.25 -16.19
N ALA A 433 3.17 17.94 -16.84
CA ALA A 433 2.10 18.68 -16.20
C ALA A 433 0.93 17.79 -15.77
N SER A 434 0.83 16.53 -16.28
CA SER A 434 -0.30 15.67 -15.93
C SER A 434 -0.27 15.29 -14.45
N PRO A 435 -1.42 15.20 -13.77
CA PRO A 435 -1.47 14.80 -12.36
C PRO A 435 -0.80 13.45 -12.06
N ALA A 436 -0.79 12.53 -13.03
CA ALA A 436 -0.11 11.24 -12.90
C ALA A 436 1.41 11.41 -12.77
N ILE A 437 2.04 12.23 -13.61
CA ILE A 437 3.49 12.43 -13.67
C ILE A 437 3.98 13.58 -12.77
N ALA A 438 3.20 14.65 -12.64
CA ALA A 438 3.58 15.81 -11.83
C ALA A 438 3.96 15.41 -10.39
N SER A 439 4.91 16.18 -9.83
CA SER A 439 5.38 15.98 -8.45
C SER A 439 4.23 15.90 -7.44
N LYS A 440 4.30 14.93 -6.56
CA LYS A 440 3.36 14.77 -5.44
C LYS A 440 3.73 15.62 -4.23
N ARG A 441 4.64 16.62 -4.40
CA ARG A 441 5.16 17.47 -3.33
C ARG A 441 4.04 18.13 -2.53
N TRP A 442 2.99 18.64 -3.16
CA TRP A 442 1.83 19.21 -2.46
C TRP A 442 1.19 18.24 -1.45
N ILE A 443 1.21 16.94 -1.75
CA ILE A 443 0.74 15.88 -0.86
C ILE A 443 1.75 15.66 0.27
N THR A 444 2.99 15.36 -0.09
CA THR A 444 4.03 14.92 0.85
C THR A 444 4.52 16.03 1.79
N GLU A 445 4.38 17.32 1.43
CA GLU A 445 4.66 18.46 2.31
C GLU A 445 3.69 18.56 3.50
N GLN A 446 2.55 17.86 3.48
CA GLN A 446 1.62 17.79 4.61
C GLN A 446 2.01 16.72 5.63
N TYR A 447 2.88 15.81 5.25
CA TYR A 447 3.37 14.70 6.07
C TYR A 447 4.66 15.09 6.80
N ASP A 448 4.77 14.70 8.08
CA ASP A 448 6.09 14.66 8.71
C ASP A 448 6.85 13.44 8.15
N THR A 449 7.86 13.71 7.35
CA THR A 449 8.68 12.68 6.70
C THR A 449 9.96 12.36 7.48
N SER A 450 10.26 13.10 8.55
CA SER A 450 11.55 13.07 9.23
C SER A 450 11.50 12.83 10.73
N VAL A 451 10.32 12.80 11.33
CA VAL A 451 10.16 12.54 12.77
C VAL A 451 10.89 11.25 13.17
N ARG A 452 11.51 11.24 14.34
CA ARG A 452 12.42 10.20 14.85
C ARG A 452 13.79 10.15 14.15
N THR A 453 14.04 10.94 13.11
CA THR A 453 15.35 11.08 12.43
C THR A 453 15.91 9.79 11.84
N ASN A 454 15.02 8.88 11.39
CA ASN A 454 15.41 7.62 10.77
C ASN A 454 15.41 7.69 9.23
N THR A 455 14.72 8.66 8.64
CA THR A 455 14.58 8.78 7.18
C THR A 455 15.90 9.18 6.54
N LEU A 456 16.40 8.36 5.63
CA LEU A 456 17.62 8.58 4.83
C LEU A 456 17.29 9.13 3.44
N ALA A 457 16.21 8.63 2.85
CA ALA A 457 15.61 9.16 1.64
C ALA A 457 14.09 9.09 1.79
N GLY A 458 13.46 10.25 1.75
CA GLY A 458 12.01 10.42 1.77
C GLY A 458 11.44 10.62 0.37
N PRO A 459 10.19 11.11 0.25
CA PRO A 459 9.51 11.25 -1.02
C PRO A 459 10.30 12.06 -2.05
N GLY A 460 10.43 11.53 -3.27
CA GLY A 460 11.13 12.17 -4.39
C GLY A 460 12.65 12.18 -4.31
N ALA A 461 13.26 11.61 -3.28
CA ALA A 461 14.72 11.53 -3.17
C ALA A 461 15.31 10.24 -3.76
N SER A 462 14.55 9.15 -3.74
CA SER A 462 14.91 7.83 -4.26
C SER A 462 13.62 7.11 -4.70
N ASP A 463 13.73 6.04 -5.48
CA ASP A 463 12.59 5.25 -5.96
C ASP A 463 11.88 4.48 -4.85
N ALA A 464 12.61 4.13 -3.80
CA ALA A 464 12.04 3.61 -2.56
C ALA A 464 12.35 4.54 -1.38
N ALA A 465 11.45 4.57 -0.40
CA ALA A 465 11.72 5.22 0.88
C ALA A 465 12.76 4.41 1.66
N LEU A 466 13.74 5.09 2.27
CA LEU A 466 14.77 4.43 3.06
C LEU A 466 14.78 4.94 4.49
N VAL A 467 14.73 4.00 5.44
CA VAL A 467 14.77 4.29 6.87
C VAL A 467 15.92 3.55 7.55
N ARG A 468 16.67 4.26 8.38
CA ARG A 468 17.75 3.72 9.18
C ARG A 468 17.22 2.87 10.32
N ILE A 469 17.91 1.76 10.62
CA ILE A 469 17.65 0.93 11.79
C ILE A 469 18.72 1.28 12.84
N LYS A 470 18.40 2.18 13.77
CA LYS A 470 19.35 2.63 14.81
C LYS A 470 19.80 1.48 15.71
N GLU A 471 18.92 0.53 15.96
CA GLU A 471 19.15 -0.67 16.75
C GLU A 471 20.19 -1.63 16.14
N SER A 472 20.50 -1.46 14.87
CA SER A 472 21.48 -2.27 14.12
C SER A 472 22.90 -1.73 14.17
N GLU A 473 23.13 -0.59 14.85
CA GLU A 473 24.46 0.05 14.87
C GLU A 473 25.54 -0.89 15.42
N LYS A 474 26.56 -1.11 14.60
CA LYS A 474 27.71 -1.91 14.97
C LYS A 474 28.98 -1.34 14.31
N ASN A 475 29.96 -0.95 15.13
CA ASN A 475 31.22 -0.36 14.65
C ASN A 475 31.04 0.87 13.72
N GLY A 476 30.04 1.70 14.00
CA GLY A 476 29.75 2.89 13.20
C GLY A 476 28.98 2.63 11.91
N VAL A 477 28.61 1.39 11.60
CA VAL A 477 27.76 1.00 10.47
C VAL A 477 26.34 0.71 10.97
N THR A 478 25.36 1.32 10.32
CA THR A 478 23.93 1.03 10.54
C THR A 478 23.32 0.43 9.28
N ARG A 479 22.36 -0.45 9.44
CA ARG A 479 21.53 -0.95 8.35
C ARG A 479 20.40 0.01 8.01
N ALA A 480 19.83 -0.16 6.83
CA ALA A 480 18.61 0.51 6.44
C ALA A 480 17.60 -0.48 5.85
N LEU A 481 16.33 -0.13 5.93
CA LEU A 481 15.25 -0.78 5.22
C LEU A 481 14.75 0.12 4.12
N ALA A 482 14.48 -0.46 2.97
CA ALA A 482 13.85 0.20 1.84
C ALA A 482 12.41 -0.30 1.69
N LEU A 483 11.50 0.58 1.30
CA LEU A 483 10.09 0.27 1.10
C LEU A 483 9.58 0.97 -0.15
N SER A 484 8.89 0.24 -1.00
CA SER A 484 8.10 0.80 -2.09
C SER A 484 6.68 0.25 -2.06
N THR A 485 5.74 0.99 -2.66
CA THR A 485 4.39 0.53 -2.97
C THR A 485 4.11 0.85 -4.43
N ASP A 486 3.70 -0.16 -5.20
CA ASP A 486 3.47 -0.02 -6.63
C ASP A 486 2.23 -0.79 -7.08
N GLY A 487 1.54 -0.27 -8.10
CA GLY A 487 0.40 -0.91 -8.71
C GLY A 487 -0.16 -0.12 -9.88
N ASN A 488 -0.34 -0.75 -11.03
CA ASN A 488 -0.89 -0.13 -12.23
C ASN A 488 -2.25 -0.76 -12.60
N GLY A 489 -3.35 -0.12 -12.14
CA GLY A 489 -4.71 -0.59 -12.39
C GLY A 489 -5.06 -0.62 -13.88
N ARG A 490 -4.56 0.32 -14.69
CA ARG A 490 -4.77 0.38 -16.14
C ARG A 490 -4.20 -0.86 -16.84
N TRP A 491 -2.97 -1.25 -16.49
CA TRP A 491 -2.38 -2.47 -17.03
C TRP A 491 -3.09 -3.73 -16.56
N CYS A 492 -3.50 -3.78 -15.30
CA CYS A 492 -4.29 -4.91 -14.79
C CYS A 492 -5.68 -5.00 -15.45
N PHE A 493 -6.26 -3.87 -15.85
CA PHE A 493 -7.51 -3.86 -16.61
C PHE A 493 -7.34 -4.42 -18.01
N LEU A 494 -6.23 -4.11 -18.69
CA LEU A 494 -5.92 -4.63 -20.02
C LEU A 494 -5.49 -6.10 -19.97
N ASN A 495 -4.67 -6.49 -19.01
CA ASN A 495 -4.23 -7.87 -18.79
C ASN A 495 -3.88 -8.07 -17.31
N PRO A 496 -4.78 -8.67 -16.49
CA PRO A 496 -4.62 -8.76 -15.06
C PRO A 496 -3.35 -9.50 -14.61
N LYS A 497 -2.97 -10.56 -15.32
CA LYS A 497 -1.78 -11.36 -15.01
C LYS A 497 -0.50 -10.56 -15.26
N VAL A 498 -0.37 -9.97 -16.45
CA VAL A 498 0.83 -9.21 -16.83
C VAL A 498 0.94 -7.92 -16.01
N GLY A 499 -0.18 -7.21 -15.79
CA GLY A 499 -0.19 -6.02 -14.92
C GLY A 499 0.24 -6.32 -13.49
N ALA A 500 -0.18 -7.45 -12.93
CA ALA A 500 0.24 -7.88 -11.60
C ALA A 500 1.74 -8.24 -11.53
N MET A 501 2.28 -8.87 -12.59
CA MET A 501 3.72 -9.13 -12.69
C MET A 501 4.52 -7.83 -12.70
N HIS A 502 4.07 -6.82 -13.45
CA HIS A 502 4.71 -5.50 -13.48
C HIS A 502 4.69 -4.83 -12.12
N ALA A 503 3.57 -4.86 -11.38
CA ALA A 503 3.49 -4.26 -10.06
C ALA A 503 4.55 -4.83 -9.09
N VAL A 504 4.75 -6.16 -9.09
CA VAL A 504 5.79 -6.79 -8.27
C VAL A 504 7.20 -6.42 -8.76
N ALA A 505 7.42 -6.44 -10.07
CA ALA A 505 8.73 -6.18 -10.65
C ALA A 505 9.15 -4.72 -10.45
N GLU A 506 8.24 -3.78 -10.63
CA GLU A 506 8.47 -2.35 -10.43
C GLU A 506 8.79 -2.05 -8.97
N ALA A 507 7.97 -2.53 -8.01
CA ALA A 507 8.25 -2.39 -6.60
C ALA A 507 9.64 -2.94 -6.22
N ALA A 508 10.03 -4.09 -6.75
CA ALA A 508 11.34 -4.68 -6.49
C ALA A 508 12.49 -3.90 -7.16
N ARG A 509 12.28 -3.35 -8.38
CA ARG A 509 13.26 -2.48 -9.04
C ARG A 509 13.46 -1.17 -8.27
N ASN A 510 12.38 -0.54 -7.79
CA ASN A 510 12.43 0.68 -6.98
C ASN A 510 13.29 0.47 -5.73
N VAL A 511 13.09 -0.65 -5.04
CA VAL A 511 13.93 -1.05 -3.90
C VAL A 511 15.39 -1.24 -4.33
N ALA A 512 15.65 -1.90 -5.47
CA ALA A 512 17.01 -2.14 -5.95
C ALA A 512 17.71 -0.87 -6.47
N ALA A 513 16.99 0.04 -7.12
CA ALA A 513 17.49 1.33 -7.58
C ALA A 513 17.89 2.22 -6.38
N SER A 514 17.28 2.04 -5.22
CA SER A 514 17.70 2.70 -3.98
C SER A 514 18.93 2.05 -3.30
N GLY A 515 19.46 0.96 -3.85
CA GLY A 515 20.62 0.22 -3.37
C GLY A 515 20.31 -0.97 -2.47
N ALA A 516 19.05 -1.20 -2.13
CA ALA A 516 18.62 -2.24 -1.21
C ALA A 516 18.26 -3.55 -1.95
N ARG A 517 18.44 -4.68 -1.28
CA ARG A 517 18.04 -5.98 -1.80
C ARG A 517 16.60 -6.30 -1.40
N PRO A 518 15.67 -6.51 -2.35
CA PRO A 518 14.30 -6.97 -2.04
C PRO A 518 14.31 -8.30 -1.27
N ILE A 519 13.46 -8.43 -0.24
CA ILE A 519 13.46 -9.62 0.63
C ILE A 519 12.08 -10.21 0.91
N ALA A 520 11.01 -9.41 0.85
CA ALA A 520 9.65 -9.86 1.12
C ALA A 520 8.62 -8.89 0.54
N ALA A 521 7.38 -9.36 0.41
CA ALA A 521 6.26 -8.60 -0.09
C ALA A 521 5.06 -8.62 0.85
N THR A 522 4.22 -7.59 0.74
CA THR A 522 2.85 -7.54 1.23
C THR A 522 1.95 -7.04 0.10
N ASN A 523 0.66 -7.34 0.12
CA ASN A 523 -0.24 -6.95 -0.97
C ASN A 523 -1.59 -6.45 -0.46
N CYS A 524 -2.16 -5.49 -1.18
CA CYS A 524 -3.55 -5.06 -1.01
C CYS A 524 -4.28 -5.19 -2.34
N LEU A 525 -5.27 -6.07 -2.41
CA LEU A 525 -5.95 -6.46 -3.64
C LEU A 525 -7.31 -5.79 -3.74
N ASN A 526 -7.42 -4.73 -4.56
CA ASN A 526 -8.63 -3.93 -4.70
C ASN A 526 -9.37 -4.31 -5.98
N PHE A 527 -10.60 -4.81 -5.85
CA PHE A 527 -11.43 -5.32 -6.95
C PHE A 527 -12.90 -4.91 -6.79
N GLY A 528 -13.66 -5.00 -7.87
CA GLY A 528 -15.10 -4.85 -7.87
C GLY A 528 -15.84 -5.98 -7.13
N SER A 529 -17.11 -6.19 -7.42
CA SER A 529 -17.92 -7.21 -6.74
C SER A 529 -17.45 -8.64 -7.10
N PRO A 530 -17.18 -9.49 -6.07
CA PRO A 530 -16.80 -10.90 -6.30
C PRO A 530 -17.99 -11.75 -6.80
N GLU A 531 -19.17 -11.20 -6.89
CA GLU A 531 -20.36 -11.85 -7.45
C GLU A 531 -20.38 -11.80 -8.97
N LYS A 532 -19.56 -10.91 -9.58
CA LYS A 532 -19.39 -10.81 -11.03
C LYS A 532 -18.32 -11.81 -11.51
N PRO A 533 -18.68 -12.75 -12.39
CA PRO A 533 -17.74 -13.79 -12.87
C PRO A 533 -16.48 -13.21 -13.52
N GLU A 534 -16.60 -12.06 -14.18
CA GLU A 534 -15.49 -11.36 -14.84
C GLU A 534 -14.50 -10.81 -13.82
N VAL A 535 -14.99 -10.26 -12.71
CA VAL A 535 -14.15 -9.75 -11.62
C VAL A 535 -13.37 -10.89 -10.96
N MET A 536 -14.01 -12.03 -10.72
CA MET A 536 -13.34 -13.19 -10.15
C MET A 536 -12.34 -13.83 -11.10
N TRP A 537 -12.57 -13.77 -12.41
CA TRP A 537 -11.58 -14.18 -13.39
C TRP A 537 -10.35 -13.23 -13.34
N GLN A 538 -10.57 -11.92 -13.33
CA GLN A 538 -9.49 -10.93 -13.20
C GLN A 538 -8.71 -11.14 -11.90
N PHE A 539 -9.40 -11.37 -10.78
CA PHE A 539 -8.78 -11.67 -9.49
C PHE A 539 -7.89 -12.92 -9.56
N SER A 540 -8.40 -14.01 -10.14
CA SER A 540 -7.66 -15.25 -10.32
C SER A 540 -6.40 -15.06 -11.17
N GLN A 541 -6.49 -14.33 -12.29
CA GLN A 541 -5.35 -14.02 -13.17
C GLN A 541 -4.32 -13.12 -12.48
N THR A 542 -4.78 -12.16 -11.68
CA THR A 542 -3.89 -11.33 -10.85
C THR A 542 -3.09 -12.19 -9.87
N ILE A 543 -3.74 -13.15 -9.19
CA ILE A 543 -3.05 -14.06 -8.28
C ILE A 543 -2.00 -14.92 -9.00
N ASP A 544 -2.29 -15.39 -10.22
CA ASP A 544 -1.29 -16.12 -11.04
C ASP A 544 -0.07 -15.24 -11.34
N GLY A 545 -0.29 -13.97 -11.70
CA GLY A 545 0.80 -13.01 -11.94
C GLY A 545 1.65 -12.73 -10.70
N LEU A 546 1.00 -12.56 -9.54
CA LEU A 546 1.69 -12.35 -8.26
C LEU A 546 2.52 -13.59 -7.85
N GLU A 547 1.95 -14.80 -8.01
CA GLU A 547 2.65 -16.04 -7.72
C GLU A 547 3.94 -16.17 -8.54
N GLU A 548 3.84 -15.99 -9.86
CA GLU A 548 4.97 -16.10 -10.77
C GLU A 548 6.04 -15.06 -10.47
N ALA A 549 5.66 -13.79 -10.31
CA ALA A 549 6.62 -12.71 -10.09
C ALA A 549 7.29 -12.78 -8.71
N CYS A 550 6.52 -12.98 -7.64
CA CYS A 550 7.09 -13.10 -6.28
C CYS A 550 8.00 -14.34 -6.15
N THR A 551 7.68 -15.43 -6.87
CA THR A 551 8.53 -16.62 -6.90
C THR A 551 9.84 -16.34 -7.65
N ALA A 552 9.78 -15.73 -8.84
CA ALA A 552 10.95 -15.42 -9.65
C ALA A 552 11.89 -14.43 -8.96
N LEU A 553 11.34 -13.43 -8.30
CA LEU A 553 12.12 -12.38 -7.61
C LEU A 553 12.49 -12.74 -6.17
N ALA A 554 12.05 -13.91 -5.67
CA ALA A 554 12.28 -14.40 -4.32
C ALA A 554 11.78 -13.43 -3.22
N THR A 555 10.61 -12.82 -3.43
CA THR A 555 9.92 -11.91 -2.51
C THR A 555 8.65 -12.56 -1.97
N PRO A 556 8.74 -13.47 -0.99
CA PRO A 556 7.57 -14.16 -0.43
C PRO A 556 6.59 -13.15 0.18
N ILE A 557 5.29 -13.41 0.02
CA ILE A 557 4.22 -12.59 0.56
C ILE A 557 3.98 -12.98 2.02
N THR A 558 4.18 -12.04 2.94
CA THR A 558 4.10 -12.27 4.39
C THR A 558 2.77 -11.87 5.01
N GLY A 559 1.96 -11.13 4.29
CA GLY A 559 0.65 -10.66 4.73
C GLY A 559 -0.01 -9.82 3.65
N GLY A 560 -1.19 -9.35 3.92
CA GLY A 560 -1.94 -8.48 3.00
C GLY A 560 -3.42 -8.45 3.30
N ASN A 561 -4.16 -7.79 2.40
CA ASN A 561 -5.58 -7.55 2.50
C ASN A 561 -6.26 -7.73 1.14
N VAL A 562 -7.54 -8.08 1.13
CA VAL A 562 -8.40 -8.06 -0.06
C VAL A 562 -9.56 -7.13 0.19
N SER A 563 -9.75 -6.17 -0.71
CA SER A 563 -10.86 -5.24 -0.73
C SER A 563 -11.71 -5.51 -1.97
N PHE A 564 -12.89 -6.07 -1.76
CA PHE A 564 -13.90 -6.27 -2.79
C PHE A 564 -14.98 -5.18 -2.75
N TYR A 565 -15.94 -5.26 -3.66
CA TYR A 565 -17.07 -4.33 -3.81
C TYR A 565 -16.67 -2.87 -4.07
N ASN A 566 -15.46 -2.63 -4.61
CA ASN A 566 -15.08 -1.28 -5.05
C ASN A 566 -15.81 -0.97 -6.36
N GLU A 567 -17.08 -0.65 -6.23
CA GLU A 567 -18.00 -0.34 -7.33
C GLU A 567 -18.85 0.88 -7.01
N THR A 568 -19.13 1.69 -8.01
CA THR A 568 -20.03 2.83 -7.91
C THR A 568 -21.07 2.74 -9.01
N LEU A 569 -22.36 2.65 -8.63
CA LEU A 569 -23.49 2.53 -9.56
C LEU A 569 -23.28 1.43 -10.62
N GLY A 570 -22.87 0.24 -10.19
CA GLY A 570 -22.63 -0.95 -11.02
C GLY A 570 -21.34 -0.94 -11.83
N LYS A 571 -20.51 0.10 -11.71
CA LYS A 571 -19.22 0.19 -12.40
C LYS A 571 -18.08 -0.13 -11.45
N SER A 572 -17.34 -1.17 -11.76
CA SER A 572 -16.14 -1.57 -11.02
C SER A 572 -14.97 -0.62 -11.29
N ILE A 573 -14.10 -0.47 -10.30
CA ILE A 573 -12.75 0.08 -10.51
C ILE A 573 -11.95 -0.82 -11.45
N TYR A 574 -10.80 -0.37 -11.92
CA TYR A 574 -9.81 -1.26 -12.49
C TYR A 574 -9.32 -2.26 -11.44
N PRO A 575 -9.01 -3.52 -11.83
CA PRO A 575 -8.28 -4.44 -10.95
C PRO A 575 -7.00 -3.77 -10.46
N THR A 576 -6.88 -3.54 -9.16
CA THR A 576 -5.77 -2.76 -8.61
C THR A 576 -5.07 -3.52 -7.49
N PRO A 577 -4.20 -4.48 -7.82
CA PRO A 577 -3.29 -5.04 -6.84
C PRO A 577 -2.22 -3.98 -6.51
N VAL A 578 -2.10 -3.64 -5.24
CA VAL A 578 -1.01 -2.81 -4.71
C VAL A 578 -0.03 -3.73 -4.00
N ILE A 579 1.23 -3.62 -4.36
CA ILE A 579 2.30 -4.46 -3.84
C ILE A 579 3.27 -3.60 -3.05
N GLY A 580 3.46 -3.95 -1.77
CA GLY A 580 4.52 -3.38 -0.96
C GLY A 580 5.73 -4.31 -0.94
N ILE A 581 6.92 -3.83 -1.31
CA ILE A 581 8.17 -4.57 -1.22
C ILE A 581 9.06 -3.99 -0.12
N LEU A 582 9.52 -4.88 0.75
CA LEU A 582 10.54 -4.59 1.75
C LEU A 582 11.90 -5.03 1.23
N GLY A 583 12.88 -4.15 1.34
CA GLY A 583 14.29 -4.44 1.05
C GLY A 583 15.21 -4.14 2.21
N ILE A 584 16.39 -4.73 2.19
CA ILE A 584 17.43 -4.51 3.19
C ILE A 584 18.71 -3.96 2.56
N LEU A 585 19.31 -3.01 3.24
CA LEU A 585 20.61 -2.44 2.92
C LEU A 585 21.52 -2.63 4.15
N ASP A 586 22.57 -3.43 3.98
CA ASP A 586 23.46 -3.81 5.08
C ASP A 586 24.31 -2.65 5.60
N ASP A 587 24.43 -1.57 4.83
CA ASP A 587 25.19 -0.37 5.16
C ASP A 587 24.44 0.87 4.63
N ALA A 588 23.91 1.67 5.53
CA ALA A 588 23.15 2.87 5.21
C ALA A 588 23.93 3.92 4.39
N SER A 589 25.27 3.86 4.38
CA SER A 589 26.10 4.75 3.54
C SER A 589 26.01 4.46 2.04
N LYS A 590 25.45 3.29 1.65
CA LYS A 590 25.30 2.84 0.26
C LYS A 590 23.96 3.23 -0.36
N VAL A 591 23.20 4.08 0.30
CA VAL A 591 21.93 4.60 -0.22
C VAL A 591 22.15 5.32 -1.55
N LEU A 592 21.39 4.91 -2.56
CA LEU A 592 21.34 5.59 -3.85
C LEU A 592 20.13 6.53 -3.90
N LYS A 593 20.32 7.63 -4.62
CA LYS A 593 19.27 8.64 -4.90
C LYS A 593 19.12 8.79 -6.41
N ILE A 594 17.99 9.33 -6.85
CA ILE A 594 17.73 9.56 -8.28
C ILE A 594 18.54 10.72 -8.86
N ALA A 595 18.90 11.70 -8.04
CA ALA A 595 19.55 12.95 -8.45
C ALA A 595 20.90 12.71 -9.12
N PHE A 596 21.14 13.31 -10.29
CA PHE A 596 22.49 13.42 -10.86
C PHE A 596 23.39 14.24 -9.92
N ARG A 597 24.67 13.84 -9.82
CA ARG A 597 25.59 14.42 -8.83
C ARG A 597 26.63 15.37 -9.39
N SER A 598 27.26 14.97 -10.48
CA SER A 598 28.44 15.70 -10.97
C SER A 598 28.38 15.96 -12.46
N GLU A 599 28.82 17.15 -12.88
CA GLU A 599 29.09 17.43 -14.29
C GLU A 599 30.11 16.44 -14.86
N GLY A 600 29.83 15.93 -16.06
CA GLY A 600 30.68 14.97 -16.74
C GLY A 600 30.41 13.49 -16.37
N ASP A 601 29.55 13.21 -15.40
CA ASP A 601 29.08 11.85 -15.15
C ASP A 601 28.42 11.31 -16.42
N ILE A 602 28.72 10.04 -16.72
CA ILE A 602 28.18 9.35 -17.88
C ILE A 602 26.83 8.78 -17.50
N ILE A 603 25.83 9.01 -18.35
CA ILE A 603 24.47 8.47 -18.16
C ILE A 603 24.36 7.16 -18.94
N ILE A 604 24.00 6.10 -18.23
CA ILE A 604 23.87 4.74 -18.75
C ILE A 604 22.42 4.28 -18.64
N LEU A 605 21.89 3.76 -19.73
CA LEU A 605 20.69 2.97 -19.73
C LEU A 605 21.06 1.50 -19.49
N LEU A 606 20.69 0.98 -18.32
CA LEU A 606 20.76 -0.45 -18.02
C LEU A 606 19.53 -1.15 -18.58
N ASN A 607 19.71 -2.33 -19.17
CA ASN A 607 18.63 -3.11 -19.77
C ASN A 607 18.85 -4.61 -19.55
N GLY A 608 18.01 -5.23 -18.70
CA GLY A 608 18.04 -6.65 -18.41
C GLY A 608 17.65 -7.55 -19.59
N ALA A 609 16.80 -7.06 -20.49
CA ALA A 609 16.32 -7.84 -21.64
C ALA A 609 17.35 -8.09 -22.75
N ASN A 610 18.50 -7.39 -22.73
CA ASN A 610 19.53 -7.51 -23.78
C ASN A 610 20.50 -8.71 -23.62
N SER A 611 20.39 -9.46 -22.51
CA SER A 611 21.36 -10.53 -22.19
C SER A 611 21.11 -11.84 -22.92
N SER A 612 19.90 -12.13 -23.33
CA SER A 612 19.49 -13.43 -23.88
C SER A 612 19.53 -13.51 -25.41
N GLY A 613 19.97 -12.46 -26.12
CA GLY A 613 19.72 -12.36 -27.56
C GLY A 613 18.21 -12.23 -27.88
N ALA A 614 17.40 -12.23 -26.83
CA ALA A 614 15.95 -12.14 -26.85
C ALA A 614 15.43 -10.69 -26.92
N GLY A 615 16.33 -9.71 -27.04
CA GLY A 615 15.98 -8.30 -27.26
C GLY A 615 15.21 -8.03 -28.56
N GLN A 616 14.60 -9.07 -29.13
CA GLN A 616 13.81 -9.06 -30.36
C GLN A 616 12.36 -9.51 -30.16
N HIS A 617 11.85 -9.63 -28.90
CA HIS A 617 10.52 -10.21 -28.69
C HIS A 617 9.34 -9.38 -29.23
N ILE A 618 9.55 -8.10 -29.54
CA ILE A 618 8.53 -7.32 -30.27
C ILE A 618 9.18 -6.74 -31.52
N THR A 619 9.26 -7.55 -32.55
CA THR A 619 9.86 -7.17 -33.83
C THR A 619 8.91 -6.38 -34.74
N ALA A 620 7.60 -6.59 -34.64
CA ALA A 620 6.62 -5.92 -35.49
C ALA A 620 6.31 -4.50 -34.98
N PRO A 621 6.34 -3.48 -35.83
CA PRO A 621 5.94 -2.11 -35.46
C PRO A 621 4.52 -2.03 -34.88
N SER A 622 3.61 -2.88 -35.32
CA SER A 622 2.24 -2.97 -34.81
C SER A 622 2.18 -3.43 -33.35
N ALA A 623 3.01 -4.40 -32.95
CA ALA A 623 3.06 -4.90 -31.58
C ALA A 623 3.57 -3.82 -30.61
N ARG A 624 4.65 -3.09 -31.00
CA ARG A 624 5.15 -1.96 -30.20
C ARG A 624 4.13 -0.82 -30.06
N ARG A 625 3.38 -0.56 -31.12
CA ARG A 625 2.31 0.43 -31.10
C ARG A 625 1.17 -0.01 -30.17
N ARG A 626 0.84 -1.30 -30.15
CA ARG A 626 -0.16 -1.88 -29.26
C ARG A 626 0.23 -1.74 -27.78
N GLU A 627 1.47 -2.09 -27.43
CA GLU A 627 2.00 -1.88 -26.07
C GLU A 627 2.01 -0.40 -25.68
N PHE A 628 2.50 0.46 -26.55
CA PHE A 628 2.60 1.90 -26.27
C PHE A 628 1.24 2.53 -26.01
N SER A 629 0.17 1.98 -26.57
CA SER A 629 -1.21 2.46 -26.37
C SER A 629 -1.73 2.26 -24.93
N SER A 630 -1.03 1.49 -24.11
CA SER A 630 -1.32 1.32 -22.68
C SER A 630 -0.60 2.33 -21.78
N SER A 631 0.33 3.12 -22.31
CA SER A 631 1.20 4.03 -21.56
C SER A 631 0.48 5.27 -21.05
N GLU A 632 1.07 5.91 -20.03
CA GLU A 632 0.60 7.20 -19.53
C GLU A 632 0.73 8.30 -20.58
N TYR A 633 1.77 8.23 -21.44
CA TYR A 633 1.90 9.14 -22.58
C TYR A 633 0.72 9.03 -23.54
N SER A 634 0.34 7.81 -23.93
CA SER A 634 -0.82 7.58 -24.83
C SER A 634 -2.11 8.15 -24.24
N LYS A 635 -2.35 7.90 -22.95
CA LYS A 635 -3.49 8.44 -22.20
C LYS A 635 -3.46 9.97 -22.16
N THR A 636 -2.34 10.57 -21.76
CA THR A 636 -2.22 12.01 -21.53
C THR A 636 -2.26 12.82 -22.85
N ILE A 637 -1.61 12.31 -23.91
CA ILE A 637 -1.50 13.06 -25.18
C ILE A 637 -2.67 12.82 -26.09
N ALA A 638 -3.16 11.59 -26.17
CA ALA A 638 -4.20 11.20 -27.14
C ALA A 638 -5.52 10.75 -26.51
N GLY A 639 -5.61 10.60 -25.18
CA GLY A 639 -6.79 10.05 -24.50
C GLY A 639 -7.00 8.56 -24.78
N ILE A 640 -5.96 7.85 -25.23
CA ILE A 640 -6.05 6.43 -25.61
C ILE A 640 -5.54 5.55 -24.47
N VAL A 641 -6.39 4.62 -24.03
CA VAL A 641 -6.07 3.51 -23.15
C VAL A 641 -6.52 2.23 -23.85
N ALA A 642 -5.60 1.55 -24.51
CA ALA A 642 -5.89 0.40 -25.37
C ALA A 642 -4.66 -0.53 -25.47
N GLY A 643 -4.81 -1.62 -26.19
CA GLY A 643 -3.76 -2.58 -26.45
C GLY A 643 -3.46 -3.50 -25.28
N GLU A 644 -2.18 -3.68 -24.99
CA GLU A 644 -1.70 -4.57 -23.90
C GLU A 644 -0.62 -3.88 -23.07
N PRO A 645 -0.46 -4.24 -21.80
CA PRO A 645 0.72 -3.87 -21.04
C PRO A 645 1.98 -4.28 -21.78
N PRO A 646 3.12 -3.62 -21.52
CA PRO A 646 4.41 -4.08 -22.05
C PRO A 646 4.66 -5.55 -21.69
N SER A 647 5.30 -6.29 -22.59
CA SER A 647 5.72 -7.65 -22.29
C SER A 647 6.74 -7.65 -21.16
N ILE A 648 6.68 -8.67 -20.27
CA ILE A 648 7.58 -8.79 -19.13
C ILE A 648 8.32 -10.12 -19.15
N GLU A 649 9.63 -10.06 -18.91
CA GLU A 649 10.49 -11.22 -18.67
C GLU A 649 11.05 -11.16 -17.24
N LEU A 650 10.50 -11.96 -16.33
CA LEU A 650 10.88 -11.96 -14.92
C LEU A 650 12.35 -12.30 -14.68
N GLY A 651 12.99 -13.07 -15.58
CA GLY A 651 14.43 -13.31 -15.56
C GLY A 651 15.25 -12.03 -15.81
N ALA A 652 14.83 -11.22 -16.78
CA ALA A 652 15.45 -9.94 -17.08
C ALA A 652 15.32 -8.93 -15.93
N GLU A 653 14.14 -8.91 -15.29
CA GLU A 653 13.91 -8.13 -14.08
C GLU A 653 14.87 -8.53 -12.96
N LYS A 654 14.96 -9.82 -12.69
CA LYS A 654 15.85 -10.38 -11.67
C LYS A 654 17.32 -10.02 -11.92
N TRP A 655 17.78 -10.13 -13.16
CA TRP A 655 19.16 -9.78 -13.52
C TRP A 655 19.46 -8.30 -13.32
N LEU A 656 18.53 -7.42 -13.70
CA LEU A 656 18.68 -5.98 -13.47
C LEU A 656 18.69 -5.65 -11.97
N ILE A 657 17.75 -6.19 -11.19
CA ILE A 657 17.69 -6.01 -9.74
C ILE A 657 19.00 -6.42 -9.08
N ASP A 658 19.50 -7.62 -9.36
CA ASP A 658 20.75 -8.12 -8.79
C ASP A 658 21.97 -7.28 -9.23
N CYS A 659 21.97 -6.78 -10.47
CA CYS A 659 23.00 -5.88 -10.99
C CYS A 659 23.00 -4.53 -10.25
N LEU A 660 21.84 -3.90 -10.08
CA LEU A 660 21.69 -2.62 -9.36
C LEU A 660 22.20 -2.74 -7.91
N VAL A 661 21.79 -3.78 -7.20
CA VAL A 661 22.27 -4.07 -5.84
C VAL A 661 23.78 -4.25 -5.79
N ALA A 662 24.36 -4.97 -6.74
CA ALA A 662 25.83 -5.17 -6.81
C ALA A 662 26.58 -3.87 -7.11
N LEU A 663 26.06 -3.04 -8.04
CA LEU A 663 26.65 -1.74 -8.37
C LEU A 663 26.62 -0.77 -7.17
N ALA A 664 25.52 -0.75 -6.43
CA ALA A 664 25.38 0.03 -5.20
C ALA A 664 26.34 -0.46 -4.12
N ALA A 665 26.39 -1.76 -3.86
CA ALA A 665 27.27 -2.37 -2.87
C ALA A 665 28.75 -2.05 -3.10
N ALA A 666 29.16 -1.92 -4.37
CA ALA A 666 30.53 -1.60 -4.78
C ALA A 666 30.81 -0.08 -4.91
N PHE A 667 29.84 0.81 -4.60
CA PHE A 667 29.92 2.24 -4.84
C PHE A 667 30.32 2.59 -6.29
N THR A 668 29.85 1.80 -7.26
CA THR A 668 30.21 1.94 -8.67
C THR A 668 29.45 3.08 -9.33
N ILE A 669 28.16 3.25 -9.00
CA ILE A 669 27.26 4.25 -9.57
C ILE A 669 27.02 5.40 -8.60
N GLU A 670 26.71 6.58 -9.13
CA GLU A 670 26.50 7.81 -8.38
C GLU A 670 25.02 8.07 -8.12
N SER A 671 24.14 7.67 -9.07
CA SER A 671 22.68 7.72 -8.96
C SER A 671 22.04 6.57 -9.69
N ALA A 672 20.80 6.24 -9.33
CA ALA A 672 19.97 5.29 -10.06
C ALA A 672 18.52 5.71 -10.01
N HIS A 673 17.77 5.48 -11.10
CA HIS A 673 16.36 5.74 -11.23
C HIS A 673 15.71 4.69 -12.12
N ASP A 674 14.58 4.14 -11.69
CA ASP A 674 13.78 3.18 -12.44
C ASP A 674 13.17 3.85 -13.69
N LEU A 675 12.85 3.07 -14.70
CA LEU A 675 12.01 3.50 -15.81
C LEU A 675 10.60 2.94 -15.62
N SER A 676 9.67 3.82 -15.33
CA SER A 676 8.26 3.51 -15.13
C SER A 676 7.37 4.48 -15.96
N ASP A 677 6.34 5.06 -15.34
CA ASP A 677 5.40 5.98 -16.00
C ASP A 677 6.12 7.13 -16.73
N GLY A 678 5.81 7.31 -18.01
CA GLY A 678 6.41 8.33 -18.86
C GLY A 678 7.80 8.00 -19.40
N GLY A 679 8.38 6.86 -19.05
CA GLY A 679 9.59 6.29 -19.66
C GLY A 679 10.88 7.07 -19.43
N ALA A 680 11.87 6.88 -20.32
CA ALA A 680 13.23 7.40 -20.17
C ALA A 680 13.29 8.93 -20.09
N ALA A 681 12.44 9.64 -20.83
CA ALA A 681 12.48 11.10 -20.85
C ALA A 681 12.06 11.70 -19.51
N VAL A 682 11.05 11.11 -18.84
CA VAL A 682 10.60 11.53 -17.50
C VAL A 682 11.68 11.18 -16.47
N ALA A 683 12.18 9.95 -16.44
CA ALA A 683 13.21 9.54 -15.48
C ALA A 683 14.50 10.41 -15.54
N ILE A 684 14.96 10.75 -16.74
CA ILE A 684 16.11 11.66 -16.92
C ILE A 684 15.80 13.06 -16.41
N ALA A 685 14.61 13.60 -16.70
CA ALA A 685 14.22 14.92 -16.23
C ALA A 685 14.11 14.96 -14.70
N GLU A 686 13.51 13.96 -14.08
CA GLU A 686 13.41 13.85 -12.61
C GLU A 686 14.78 13.72 -11.95
N SER A 687 15.73 13.02 -12.58
CA SER A 687 17.12 13.00 -12.12
C SER A 687 17.80 14.37 -12.18
N CYS A 688 17.44 15.21 -13.15
CA CYS A 688 17.87 16.62 -13.20
C CYS A 688 17.15 17.46 -12.12
N PHE A 689 15.82 17.27 -11.91
CA PHE A 689 15.01 18.04 -10.96
C PHE A 689 15.41 17.78 -9.51
N ALA A 690 15.67 16.54 -9.15
CA ALA A 690 16.07 16.13 -7.80
C ALA A 690 17.39 16.78 -7.35
N ALA A 691 18.24 17.20 -8.30
CA ALA A 691 19.44 17.94 -8.01
C ALA A 691 19.15 19.34 -7.44
N PHE A 692 17.99 19.96 -7.75
CA PHE A 692 17.55 21.23 -7.16
C PHE A 692 17.13 21.09 -5.70
N GLY A 693 16.40 20.06 -5.35
CA GLY A 693 15.85 19.84 -4.01
C GLY A 693 16.91 19.53 -2.95
N ASN A 694 17.98 18.84 -3.32
CA ASN A 694 19.05 18.49 -2.39
C ASN A 694 19.84 19.68 -1.87
N GLN A 695 19.82 20.83 -2.55
CA GLN A 695 20.55 22.03 -2.11
C GLN A 695 19.79 22.83 -1.03
N GLN A 696 18.49 22.63 -0.88
CA GLN A 696 17.69 23.28 0.18
C GLN A 696 17.65 22.46 1.48
N ASN A 697 17.87 21.14 1.42
CA ASN A 697 17.76 20.23 2.56
C ASN A 697 19.09 19.87 3.24
N ASP A 698 20.23 20.32 2.75
CA ASP A 698 21.54 20.16 3.40
C ASP A 698 21.76 21.17 4.56
N CYS A 699 20.71 21.61 5.22
CA CYS A 699 20.79 22.36 6.47
C CYS A 699 21.20 21.46 7.63
N HIS A 700 22.46 21.05 7.68
CA HIS A 700 23.08 20.61 8.92
C HIS A 700 23.26 21.86 9.82
N PRO A 701 22.81 21.85 11.09
CA PRO A 701 22.88 23.00 12.00
C PRO A 701 24.30 23.46 12.34
N GLU A 702 25.34 22.77 11.91
CA GLU A 702 26.74 23.08 12.27
C GLU A 702 27.55 23.78 11.18
N ARG A 703 27.00 24.18 10.06
CA ARG A 703 27.71 25.03 9.08
C ARG A 703 27.18 26.45 9.12
N SER A 704 27.99 27.32 9.67
CA SER A 704 27.79 28.80 9.67
C SER A 704 27.53 29.32 8.25
N PRO A 705 26.68 30.38 8.10
CA PRO A 705 26.43 31.01 6.81
C PRO A 705 27.72 31.66 6.32
N ARG A 706 28.35 31.16 5.29
CA ARG A 706 29.46 31.80 4.61
C ARG A 706 29.18 31.87 3.12
N SER A 707 29.15 33.07 2.69
CA SER A 707 29.35 33.62 1.32
C SER A 707 28.22 33.32 0.32
N GLU A 708 27.69 34.40 -0.21
CA GLU A 708 27.05 34.49 -1.50
C GLU A 708 27.96 33.83 -2.56
N GLY A 709 27.73 32.51 -2.80
CA GLY A 709 28.28 31.80 -3.94
C GLY A 709 27.51 32.18 -5.20
N PRO A 710 28.09 31.98 -6.39
CA PRO A 710 27.43 32.31 -7.65
C PRO A 710 26.10 31.52 -7.77
N ALA A 711 25.12 32.18 -8.43
CA ALA A 711 23.79 31.64 -8.69
C ALA A 711 23.85 30.12 -9.02
N PHE A 712 23.12 29.30 -8.26
CA PHE A 712 23.14 27.86 -8.36
C PHE A 712 22.87 27.43 -9.80
N SER A 713 23.86 26.82 -10.47
CA SER A 713 23.68 26.21 -11.79
C SER A 713 23.03 24.86 -11.57
N SER A 714 21.82 24.65 -12.11
CA SER A 714 21.19 23.33 -12.15
C SER A 714 21.98 22.40 -13.05
N LEU A 715 21.97 21.11 -12.75
CA LEU A 715 22.50 20.11 -13.65
C LEU A 715 21.50 19.84 -14.78
N GLY A 716 22.01 19.73 -16.00
CA GLY A 716 21.27 19.36 -17.19
C GLY A 716 21.78 18.02 -17.72
N ALA A 717 21.30 17.63 -18.90
CA ALA A 717 21.75 16.42 -19.56
C ALA A 717 21.68 16.56 -21.09
N THR A 718 22.70 16.01 -21.79
CA THR A 718 22.66 15.79 -23.22
C THR A 718 22.58 14.29 -23.47
N ILE A 719 21.53 13.86 -24.15
CA ILE A 719 21.14 12.47 -24.30
C ILE A 719 21.01 12.11 -25.78
N THR A 720 21.47 10.93 -26.15
CA THR A 720 21.20 10.28 -27.44
C THR A 720 20.51 8.95 -27.15
N ILE A 721 19.20 8.89 -27.37
CA ILE A 721 18.41 7.70 -27.12
C ILE A 721 18.66 6.65 -28.20
N PRO A 722 18.84 5.35 -27.87
CA PRO A 722 18.97 4.26 -28.82
C PRO A 722 17.78 4.20 -29.80
N GLU A 723 18.06 3.79 -31.04
CA GLU A 723 17.01 3.63 -32.03
C GLU A 723 15.95 2.62 -31.63
N SER A 724 14.69 2.94 -31.95
CA SER A 724 13.52 2.12 -31.65
C SER A 724 12.47 2.28 -32.77
N ALA A 725 11.20 1.88 -32.48
CA ALA A 725 10.10 1.97 -33.44
C ALA A 725 9.77 3.42 -33.86
N SER A 726 9.86 4.35 -32.89
CA SER A 726 9.69 5.78 -33.12
C SER A 726 10.42 6.55 -32.01
N ALA A 727 10.59 7.86 -32.16
CA ALA A 727 11.11 8.73 -31.12
C ALA A 727 10.21 8.67 -29.87
N GLU A 728 8.91 8.71 -30.02
CA GLU A 728 7.95 8.63 -28.92
C GLU A 728 8.08 7.33 -28.13
N TYR A 729 8.18 6.18 -28.84
CA TYR A 729 8.36 4.88 -28.17
C TYR A 729 9.71 4.82 -27.41
N ALA A 730 10.76 5.38 -27.99
CA ALA A 730 12.08 5.39 -27.38
C ALA A 730 12.13 6.25 -26.10
N LEU A 731 11.44 7.38 -26.11
CA LEU A 731 11.45 8.35 -25.01
C LEU A 731 10.44 7.99 -23.90
N PHE A 732 9.21 7.60 -24.29
CA PHE A 732 8.06 7.51 -23.41
C PHE A 732 7.49 6.10 -23.26
N GLY A 733 8.15 5.09 -23.85
CA GLY A 733 7.77 3.69 -23.67
C GLY A 733 8.08 3.20 -22.24
N GLU A 734 7.14 2.49 -21.63
CA GLU A 734 7.14 2.07 -20.23
C GLU A 734 7.52 0.58 -20.05
N SER A 735 8.35 0.03 -20.93
CA SER A 735 8.81 -1.37 -20.82
C SER A 735 9.65 -1.58 -19.56
N GLY A 736 9.44 -2.68 -18.86
CA GLY A 736 10.18 -3.04 -17.65
C GLY A 736 11.67 -3.39 -17.87
N ALA A 737 12.30 -3.90 -16.83
CA ALA A 737 13.71 -4.32 -16.77
C ALA A 737 14.71 -3.26 -17.23
N ARG A 738 14.45 -1.97 -17.00
CA ARG A 738 15.33 -0.85 -17.38
C ARG A 738 15.53 0.11 -16.21
N ALA A 739 16.72 0.71 -16.15
CA ALA A 739 17.02 1.78 -15.20
C ALA A 739 18.00 2.79 -15.82
N ILE A 740 17.91 4.05 -15.42
CA ILE A 740 18.90 5.09 -15.69
C ILE A 740 19.87 5.15 -14.51
N VAL A 741 21.17 5.07 -14.80
CA VAL A 741 22.18 5.29 -13.77
C VAL A 741 23.22 6.31 -14.23
N SER A 742 23.79 7.04 -13.29
CA SER A 742 24.97 7.88 -13.59
C SER A 742 26.24 7.28 -12.98
N VAL A 743 27.35 7.44 -13.67
CA VAL A 743 28.64 6.90 -13.26
C VAL A 743 29.77 7.86 -13.59
N SER A 744 30.71 8.01 -12.67
CA SER A 744 31.97 8.73 -12.95
C SER A 744 32.74 8.06 -14.10
N PRO A 745 33.36 8.81 -15.02
CA PRO A 745 34.15 8.23 -16.10
C PRO A 745 35.18 7.20 -15.66
N THR A 746 35.74 7.38 -14.47
CA THR A 746 36.78 6.48 -13.90
C THR A 746 36.22 5.12 -13.50
N LYS A 747 34.90 5.03 -13.19
CA LYS A 747 34.22 3.79 -12.78
C LYS A 747 33.44 3.11 -13.91
N LEU A 748 33.39 3.69 -15.12
CA LEU A 748 32.62 3.15 -16.24
C LEU A 748 33.03 1.72 -16.61
N ALA A 749 34.32 1.42 -16.58
CA ALA A 749 34.80 0.07 -16.88
C ALA A 749 34.32 -0.98 -15.86
N ALA A 750 34.30 -0.61 -14.58
CA ALA A 750 33.79 -1.44 -13.50
C ALA A 750 32.28 -1.68 -13.66
N LEU A 751 31.49 -0.62 -13.96
CA LEU A 751 30.06 -0.75 -14.25
C LEU A 751 29.81 -1.75 -15.37
N ARG A 752 30.50 -1.59 -16.51
CA ARG A 752 30.36 -2.49 -17.67
C ARG A 752 30.75 -3.93 -17.37
N ALA A 753 31.74 -4.14 -16.49
CA ALA A 753 32.13 -5.47 -16.05
C ALA A 753 31.04 -6.13 -15.18
N THR A 754 30.50 -5.40 -14.20
CA THR A 754 29.42 -5.88 -13.37
C THR A 754 28.16 -6.15 -14.19
N ALA A 755 27.74 -5.22 -15.06
CA ALA A 755 26.59 -5.42 -15.93
C ALA A 755 26.70 -6.71 -16.77
N ARG A 756 27.86 -6.95 -17.38
CA ARG A 756 28.14 -8.20 -18.12
C ARG A 756 28.06 -9.45 -17.24
N GLN A 757 28.56 -9.39 -16.00
CA GLN A 757 28.49 -10.50 -15.05
C GLN A 757 27.03 -10.91 -14.76
N TYR A 758 26.13 -9.96 -14.66
CA TYR A 758 24.70 -10.20 -14.45
C TYR A 758 23.89 -10.34 -15.75
N GLY A 759 24.53 -10.29 -16.91
CA GLY A 759 23.84 -10.39 -18.19
C GLY A 759 23.04 -9.14 -18.56
N VAL A 760 23.33 -7.99 -17.98
CA VAL A 760 22.63 -6.73 -18.21
C VAL A 760 23.33 -5.90 -19.29
N GLY A 761 22.58 -5.39 -20.26
CA GLY A 761 23.08 -4.41 -21.24
C GLY A 761 23.33 -3.07 -20.57
N ALA A 762 24.48 -2.44 -20.88
CA ALA A 762 24.85 -1.12 -20.35
C ALA A 762 25.16 -0.18 -21.54
N HIS A 763 24.17 0.64 -21.88
CA HIS A 763 24.23 1.55 -23.03
C HIS A 763 24.53 2.97 -22.56
N GLU A 764 25.65 3.52 -23.00
CA GLU A 764 25.96 4.93 -22.81
C GLU A 764 25.02 5.77 -23.66
N ILE A 765 24.19 6.57 -23.01
CA ILE A 765 23.18 7.38 -23.68
C ILE A 765 23.43 8.88 -23.54
N GLY A 766 24.38 9.32 -22.73
CA GLY A 766 24.67 10.73 -22.59
C GLY A 766 25.54 11.10 -21.43
N LYS A 767 25.53 12.38 -21.10
CA LYS A 767 26.34 12.99 -20.02
C LYS A 767 25.54 14.02 -19.26
N VAL A 768 25.87 14.15 -17.98
CA VAL A 768 25.41 15.22 -17.12
C VAL A 768 26.17 16.49 -17.48
N THR A 769 25.45 17.60 -17.65
CA THR A 769 25.98 18.91 -18.02
C THR A 769 25.67 19.95 -16.94
N ARG A 770 26.31 21.13 -17.03
CA ARG A 770 26.04 22.26 -16.11
C ARG A 770 25.44 23.48 -16.84
N ASP A 771 24.81 23.26 -17.98
CA ASP A 771 24.26 24.31 -18.82
C ASP A 771 22.76 24.56 -18.59
N ASN A 772 22.18 23.96 -17.56
CA ASN A 772 20.74 24.03 -17.22
C ASN A 772 19.82 23.55 -18.34
N SER A 773 20.30 22.76 -19.30
CA SER A 773 19.54 22.32 -20.46
C SER A 773 19.30 20.82 -20.44
N LEU A 774 18.11 20.39 -20.78
CA LEU A 774 17.82 19.02 -21.17
C LEU A 774 17.67 18.98 -22.69
N ARG A 775 18.61 18.27 -23.35
CA ARG A 775 18.58 18.03 -24.77
C ARG A 775 18.58 16.54 -25.05
N ILE A 776 17.56 16.09 -25.78
CA ILE A 776 17.44 14.68 -26.19
C ILE A 776 17.45 14.59 -27.73
N GLU A 777 18.32 13.74 -28.24
CA GLU A 777 18.47 13.46 -29.66
C GLU A 777 18.03 12.03 -30.00
N TYR A 778 17.39 11.87 -31.11
CA TYR A 778 17.00 10.59 -31.70
C TYR A 778 17.37 10.59 -33.20
N LYS A 779 18.16 9.57 -33.63
CA LYS A 779 18.67 9.47 -35.02
C LYS A 779 19.30 10.75 -35.58
N GLY A 780 20.07 11.44 -34.72
CA GLY A 780 20.75 12.68 -35.07
C GLY A 780 19.88 13.93 -35.15
N HIS A 781 18.62 13.84 -34.74
CA HIS A 781 17.71 14.99 -34.65
C HIS A 781 17.39 15.31 -33.18
N THR A 782 17.42 16.58 -32.81
CA THR A 782 16.92 17.01 -31.51
C THR A 782 15.41 16.87 -31.50
N VAL A 783 14.89 16.06 -30.60
CA VAL A 783 13.44 15.77 -30.45
C VAL A 783 12.85 16.36 -29.18
N VAL A 784 13.68 16.66 -28.17
CA VAL A 784 13.31 17.43 -26.98
C VAL A 784 14.45 18.39 -26.66
N GLN A 785 14.11 19.67 -26.43
CA GLN A 785 15.04 20.67 -25.91
C GLN A 785 14.29 21.68 -25.05
N SER A 786 14.73 21.81 -23.80
CA SER A 786 14.15 22.80 -22.88
C SER A 786 15.12 23.10 -21.74
N ASP A 787 14.88 24.26 -21.11
CA ASP A 787 15.55 24.64 -19.87
C ASP A 787 15.04 23.80 -18.69
N VAL A 788 15.94 23.24 -17.90
CA VAL A 788 15.60 22.36 -16.76
C VAL A 788 14.81 23.09 -15.68
N PRO A 789 15.15 24.32 -15.26
CA PRO A 789 14.30 25.11 -14.36
C PRO A 789 12.86 25.27 -14.83
N ALA A 790 12.64 25.53 -16.13
CA ALA A 790 11.29 25.66 -16.68
C ALA A 790 10.52 24.33 -16.67
N LEU A 791 11.17 23.21 -16.98
CA LEU A 791 10.56 21.88 -16.88
C LEU A 791 10.24 21.53 -15.43
N ASN A 792 11.16 21.82 -14.51
CA ASN A 792 10.95 21.59 -13.08
C ASN A 792 9.79 22.42 -12.52
N ASP A 793 9.63 23.68 -12.93
CA ASP A 793 8.49 24.49 -12.50
C ASP A 793 7.15 23.89 -12.96
N ILE A 794 7.10 23.38 -14.19
CA ILE A 794 5.93 22.68 -14.70
C ILE A 794 5.66 21.43 -13.85
N TRP A 795 6.65 20.56 -13.70
CA TRP A 795 6.52 19.29 -12.98
C TRP A 795 6.21 19.49 -11.49
N ALA A 796 6.94 20.36 -10.80
CA ALA A 796 6.84 20.55 -9.36
C ALA A 796 5.55 21.23 -8.92
N ASN A 797 4.95 22.08 -9.74
CA ASN A 797 3.86 22.95 -9.32
C ASN A 797 2.51 22.64 -10.02
N SER A 798 2.46 21.76 -11.02
CA SER A 798 1.22 21.49 -11.77
C SER A 798 0.10 20.93 -10.92
N LEU A 799 0.39 19.95 -10.04
CA LEU A 799 -0.62 19.40 -9.14
C LEU A 799 -1.22 20.50 -8.23
N GLN A 800 -0.37 21.31 -7.62
CA GLN A 800 -0.81 22.41 -6.76
C GLN A 800 -1.63 23.46 -7.55
N ARG A 801 -1.21 23.81 -8.76
CA ARG A 801 -1.94 24.72 -9.64
C ARG A 801 -3.30 24.15 -10.00
N THR A 802 -3.37 22.87 -10.33
CA THR A 802 -4.63 22.18 -10.64
C THR A 802 -5.61 22.21 -9.46
N LEU A 803 -5.12 22.05 -8.23
CA LEU A 803 -5.95 22.04 -7.02
C LEU A 803 -6.38 23.44 -6.56
N LYS A 804 -5.59 24.47 -6.85
CA LYS A 804 -5.88 25.86 -6.43
C LYS A 804 -6.82 26.65 -7.35
N VAL A 805 -7.13 26.15 -8.53
CA VAL A 805 -8.11 26.76 -9.43
C VAL A 805 -9.52 26.50 -8.87
N GLN A 806 -9.97 27.43 -8.05
CA GLN A 806 -11.38 27.69 -7.72
C GLN A 806 -11.72 29.11 -8.12
#